data_7e266312153a56a6af6661bb9c4ba427
#
_entry.id   7e266312153a56a6af6661bb9c4ba427
#
_cell.length_a   1.000
_cell.length_b   1.000
_cell.length_c   1.000
_cell.angle_alpha   90.00
_cell.angle_beta   90.00
_cell.angle_gamma   90.00
#
_symmetry.space_group_name_H-M   'P 1'
#
loop_
_entity.id
_entity.type
_entity.pdbx_description
1 polymer ?
#
loop_
_entity_poly.entity_id
_entity_poly.type
_entity_poly.pdbx_seq_one_letter_code
_entity_poly.pdbx_strand_id
1 'polypeptide(L)'
;LLASSAASDVYKRQRYVLAIHQDNKKSFEEICKRERCEYAIVGVTTKDKSVKLYDDVNDNYPVDVPLSMLFGDLPITEMRVNSYKRKDFKEDDAEKFDLKSTITKVLQHPTVASKSFLITIGDRTVGGMVARDQFVGPYQVPVSDYSLSLRSFTSNSGEVLSIGEKPTLALSNPAASMRMALAEALTNMAGVVIKGLNNVQVSANWMAASGENEEDLALREGVEALSKISINLEVSIPVGKDSLSMKTKWSDDGNELQVTSPLSGVVTAMAPVDDVRVCATPELNIEEETALFLIKLNDKNRLAGSIFSEVTESKYKDTPDIDSVDDFKSMFTCIQEMISNQTILSIHDISDGGLITSLLEMCFTKKVGMRLDLSGIDNINEQLFSEESGFVIQVKKDDSDSIIESLNNKGLIVKEIANIEDKNFTIVKEEAELFNEPIIELEKIWRETSHAIQGIRDNIEVADSELSLLDEEGFSGLIANTSFDESQIKSFNTKATKPKVAILREQGVNGQNEMAAAFSLAGFDAVDVHMQDLLEGKSFLKDFQGMAVCGGFSYGDVLGAGGGWSKTILYNNNVKDQFESFFNNQDTFTLGVCNGCQMLSNLKAIIPGADNWPSFERNLSDQFEARLVQVKIKNTDSVLLNNMDGWTLPVASAHGEGRTNFNGNMLKELKNQNQIAINFVDSNENNTEKYPLNPNGSDEGITGITAA
;
A
#
# COMPACT_ATOMS: atom_id res chain seq x y z
N LEU A 1 -6.80 22.21 -6.19
CA LEU A 1 -6.74 23.34 -5.25
C LEU A 1 -7.81 23.27 -4.15
N LEU A 2 -9.06 22.85 -4.47
CA LEU A 2 -10.12 22.73 -3.46
C LEU A 2 -9.92 21.52 -2.52
N ALA A 3 -9.38 20.39 -3.03
CA ALA A 3 -9.10 19.20 -2.22
C ALA A 3 -7.94 19.44 -1.25
N SER A 4 -6.90 20.18 -1.65
CA SER A 4 -5.78 20.53 -0.78
C SER A 4 -6.17 21.51 0.34
N SER A 5 -7.09 22.44 0.08
CA SER A 5 -7.59 23.36 1.09
C SER A 5 -8.44 22.64 2.16
N ALA A 6 -9.30 21.70 1.75
CA ALA A 6 -10.11 20.90 2.68
C ALA A 6 -9.24 20.00 3.57
N ALA A 7 -8.25 19.30 3.03
CA ALA A 7 -7.30 18.51 3.81
C ALA A 7 -6.50 19.38 4.78
N SER A 8 -6.01 20.54 4.33
CA SER A 8 -5.26 21.47 5.18
C SER A 8 -6.12 22.04 6.32
N ASP A 9 -7.41 22.26 6.08
CA ASP A 9 -8.34 22.73 7.11
C ASP A 9 -8.62 21.69 8.21
N VAL A 10 -8.67 20.40 7.86
CA VAL A 10 -8.82 19.33 8.85
C VAL A 10 -7.60 19.29 9.77
N TYR A 11 -6.38 19.26 9.22
CA TYR A 11 -5.15 19.24 10.03
C TYR A 11 -4.95 20.51 10.87
N LYS A 12 -5.29 21.67 10.38
CA LYS A 12 -5.14 22.94 11.11
C LYS A 12 -6.07 23.06 12.30
N ARG A 13 -7.17 22.30 12.36
CA ARG A 13 -8.18 22.37 13.44
C ARG A 13 -8.08 21.24 14.45
N GLN A 14 -7.31 20.17 14.16
CA GLN A 14 -7.11 19.11 15.12
C GLN A 14 -6.23 19.55 16.29
N ARG A 15 -6.64 19.15 17.50
CA ARG A 15 -5.91 19.33 18.74
C ARG A 15 -6.01 18.03 19.53
N TYR A 16 -4.93 17.68 20.22
CA TYR A 16 -4.92 16.53 21.12
C TYR A 16 -5.14 17.02 22.54
N VAL A 17 -5.98 16.30 23.30
CA VAL A 17 -6.09 16.43 24.74
C VAL A 17 -5.48 15.19 25.34
N LEU A 18 -4.39 15.35 26.10
CA LEU A 18 -3.61 14.27 26.68
C LEU A 18 -3.73 14.30 28.20
N ALA A 19 -3.91 13.13 28.84
CA ALA A 19 -3.75 12.97 30.28
C ALA A 19 -2.35 12.44 30.55
N ILE A 20 -1.53 13.20 31.25
CA ILE A 20 -0.12 12.88 31.53
C ILE A 20 0.08 12.82 33.05
N HIS A 21 0.76 11.78 33.52
CA HIS A 21 1.11 11.68 34.93
C HIS A 21 2.04 12.83 35.33
N GLN A 22 1.87 13.36 36.55
CA GLN A 22 2.62 14.54 37.04
C GLN A 22 4.15 14.33 36.94
N ASP A 23 4.62 13.13 37.19
CA ASP A 23 6.06 12.80 37.13
C ASP A 23 6.64 12.90 35.70
N ASN A 24 5.80 12.72 34.68
CA ASN A 24 6.18 12.75 33.27
C ASN A 24 6.03 14.15 32.65
N LYS A 25 5.48 15.13 33.41
CA LYS A 25 5.22 16.48 32.90
C LYS A 25 6.47 17.13 32.31
N LYS A 26 7.58 17.09 33.05
CA LYS A 26 8.86 17.72 32.63
C LYS A 26 9.39 17.09 31.34
N SER A 27 9.34 15.76 31.23
CA SER A 27 9.78 15.04 30.03
C SER A 27 8.90 15.41 28.81
N PHE A 28 7.59 15.53 29.01
CA PHE A 28 6.66 15.97 27.95
C PHE A 28 6.97 17.41 27.50
N GLU A 29 7.18 18.34 28.44
CA GLU A 29 7.54 19.73 28.14
C GLU A 29 8.86 19.84 27.37
N GLU A 30 9.86 19.02 27.72
CA GLU A 30 11.14 18.93 27.03
C GLU A 30 10.97 18.43 25.59
N ILE A 31 10.11 17.40 25.38
CA ILE A 31 9.78 16.89 24.04
C ILE A 31 9.07 17.95 23.23
N CYS A 32 8.02 18.59 23.75
CA CYS A 32 7.31 19.66 23.06
C CYS A 32 8.23 20.80 22.66
N LYS A 33 9.13 21.22 23.56
CA LYS A 33 10.12 22.26 23.28
C LYS A 33 11.10 21.84 22.17
N ARG A 34 11.59 20.60 22.21
CA ARG A 34 12.48 20.04 21.19
C ARG A 34 11.82 20.04 19.82
N GLU A 35 10.57 19.54 19.75
CA GLU A 35 9.80 19.41 18.52
C GLU A 35 9.10 20.74 18.11
N ARG A 36 9.26 21.81 18.86
CA ARG A 36 8.59 23.12 18.64
C ARG A 36 7.07 23.00 18.57
N CYS A 37 6.53 22.03 19.33
CA CYS A 37 5.11 21.79 19.44
C CYS A 37 4.52 22.71 20.53
N GLU A 38 3.60 23.59 20.14
CA GLU A 38 2.87 24.41 21.09
C GLU A 38 1.96 23.53 21.96
N TYR A 39 1.95 23.76 23.26
CA TYR A 39 1.11 23.05 24.21
C TYR A 39 0.63 23.98 25.31
N ALA A 40 -0.47 23.64 25.93
CA ALA A 40 -0.98 24.31 27.12
C ALA A 40 -1.47 23.28 28.14
N ILE A 41 -1.24 23.56 29.41
CA ILE A 41 -1.83 22.78 30.50
C ILE A 41 -3.16 23.40 30.82
N VAL A 42 -4.24 22.72 30.39
CA VAL A 42 -5.61 23.25 30.45
C VAL A 42 -6.36 22.83 31.71
N GLY A 43 -5.77 21.94 32.53
CA GLY A 43 -6.40 21.50 33.77
C GLY A 43 -5.77 20.26 34.38
N VAL A 44 -6.41 19.75 35.40
CA VAL A 44 -6.07 18.50 36.08
C VAL A 44 -7.32 17.62 36.22
N THR A 45 -7.12 16.31 36.15
CA THR A 45 -8.21 15.36 36.40
C THR A 45 -8.53 15.34 37.88
N THR A 46 -9.82 15.37 38.22
CA THR A 46 -10.33 15.31 39.57
C THR A 46 -11.16 14.06 39.80
N LYS A 47 -11.46 13.74 41.05
CA LYS A 47 -12.40 12.66 41.37
C LYS A 47 -13.86 13.08 41.30
N ASP A 48 -14.11 14.40 41.14
CA ASP A 48 -15.44 14.95 40.98
C ASP A 48 -16.02 14.53 39.63
N LYS A 49 -17.22 14.02 39.65
CA LYS A 49 -17.93 13.63 38.42
C LYS A 49 -18.53 14.84 37.72
N SER A 50 -17.70 15.86 37.43
CA SER A 50 -18.10 17.11 36.78
C SER A 50 -17.00 17.60 35.84
N VAL A 51 -17.42 18.36 34.80
CA VAL A 51 -16.52 19.15 33.95
C VAL A 51 -16.72 20.60 34.31
N LYS A 52 -15.64 21.26 34.72
CA LYS A 52 -15.63 22.70 35.03
C LYS A 52 -14.59 23.38 34.17
N LEU A 53 -15.00 24.40 33.44
CA LEU A 53 -14.15 25.31 32.71
C LEU A 53 -14.18 26.66 33.41
N TYR A 54 -13.05 27.14 33.87
CA TYR A 54 -12.89 28.47 34.44
C TYR A 54 -12.34 29.43 33.39
N ASP A 55 -12.99 30.55 33.21
CA ASP A 55 -12.56 31.68 32.38
C ASP A 55 -11.97 32.75 33.29
N ASP A 56 -10.65 32.91 33.24
CA ASP A 56 -9.88 33.86 34.07
C ASP A 56 -10.03 35.31 33.60
N VAL A 57 -10.46 35.55 32.36
CA VAL A 57 -10.72 36.89 31.83
C VAL A 57 -12.03 37.46 32.37
N ASN A 58 -13.07 36.62 32.42
CA ASN A 58 -14.40 37.03 32.85
C ASN A 58 -14.73 36.62 34.31
N ASP A 59 -13.80 35.95 34.99
CA ASP A 59 -13.92 35.44 36.35
C ASP A 59 -15.24 34.65 36.58
N ASN A 60 -15.47 33.69 35.68
CA ASN A 60 -16.68 32.85 35.75
C ASN A 60 -16.41 31.41 35.27
N TYR A 61 -17.46 30.58 35.39
CA TYR A 61 -17.49 29.21 34.92
C TYR A 61 -18.45 29.07 33.74
N PRO A 62 -18.03 29.30 32.49
CA PRO A 62 -18.89 29.11 31.32
C PRO A 62 -19.37 27.66 31.15
N VAL A 63 -18.64 26.69 31.71
CA VAL A 63 -19.07 25.29 31.81
C VAL A 63 -18.90 24.81 33.25
N ASP A 64 -19.98 24.38 33.85
CA ASP A 64 -20.02 23.65 35.14
C ASP A 64 -21.15 22.63 35.07
N VAL A 65 -20.84 21.44 34.62
CA VAL A 65 -21.85 20.40 34.36
C VAL A 65 -21.40 19.06 34.94
N PRO A 66 -22.34 18.28 35.52
CA PRO A 66 -22.05 16.94 35.98
C PRO A 66 -21.82 16.01 34.78
N LEU A 67 -20.90 15.02 34.93
CA LEU A 67 -20.65 14.01 33.87
C LEU A 67 -21.90 13.22 33.48
N SER A 68 -22.87 13.05 34.43
CA SER A 68 -24.16 12.42 34.13
C SER A 68 -25.00 13.19 33.11
N MET A 69 -24.81 14.52 33.00
CA MET A 69 -25.45 15.31 31.98
C MET A 69 -24.79 15.12 30.59
N LEU A 70 -23.48 14.93 30.57
CA LEU A 70 -22.73 14.74 29.33
C LEU A 70 -22.80 13.28 28.83
N PHE A 71 -22.76 12.32 29.74
CA PHE A 71 -22.71 10.88 29.46
C PHE A 71 -23.89 10.13 30.11
N GLY A 72 -24.98 10.83 30.41
CA GLY A 72 -26.19 10.24 30.95
C GLY A 72 -26.88 9.30 29.95
N ASP A 73 -28.00 8.74 30.39
CA ASP A 73 -28.78 7.82 29.57
C ASP A 73 -29.28 8.54 28.31
N LEU A 74 -28.62 8.30 27.20
CA LEU A 74 -29.08 8.76 25.91
C LEU A 74 -30.39 8.06 25.58
N PRO A 75 -31.37 8.77 24.98
CA PRO A 75 -32.61 8.15 24.57
C PRO A 75 -32.27 7.02 23.56
N ILE A 76 -32.80 5.86 23.86
CA ILE A 76 -32.65 4.70 22.96
C ILE A 76 -33.45 5.01 21.70
N THR A 77 -32.75 5.01 20.55
CA THR A 77 -33.44 5.13 19.27
C THR A 77 -34.04 3.76 18.94
N GLU A 78 -35.36 3.67 18.89
CA GLU A 78 -36.05 2.45 18.43
C GLU A 78 -36.16 2.49 16.90
N MET A 79 -35.53 1.53 16.25
CA MET A 79 -35.73 1.25 14.83
C MET A 79 -36.71 0.08 14.69
N ARG A 80 -37.89 0.37 14.15
CA ARG A 80 -38.94 -0.65 13.94
C ARG A 80 -38.89 -1.13 12.52
N VAL A 81 -38.40 -2.34 12.33
CA VAL A 81 -38.33 -3.00 11.03
C VAL A 81 -39.34 -4.14 10.96
N ASN A 82 -40.00 -4.28 9.82
CA ASN A 82 -40.86 -5.41 9.54
C ASN A 82 -40.05 -6.52 8.87
N SER A 83 -40.43 -7.76 9.12
CA SER A 83 -39.84 -8.88 8.39
C SER A 83 -40.10 -8.72 6.88
N TYR A 84 -39.06 -8.86 6.10
CA TYR A 84 -39.11 -8.83 4.64
C TYR A 84 -38.77 -10.21 4.09
N LYS A 85 -39.65 -10.75 3.24
CA LYS A 85 -39.38 -11.97 2.51
C LYS A 85 -38.87 -11.59 1.12
N ARG A 86 -37.64 -11.92 0.84
CA ARG A 86 -37.06 -11.73 -0.49
C ARG A 86 -37.88 -12.51 -1.52
N LYS A 87 -38.04 -11.95 -2.72
CA LYS A 87 -38.85 -12.56 -3.78
C LYS A 87 -38.18 -13.84 -4.25
N ASP A 88 -38.95 -14.90 -4.32
CA ASP A 88 -38.52 -16.13 -4.98
C ASP A 88 -38.39 -15.89 -6.49
N PHE A 89 -37.31 -16.40 -7.09
CA PHE A 89 -37.05 -16.35 -8.52
C PHE A 89 -36.56 -17.72 -9.00
N LYS A 90 -36.62 -17.94 -10.30
CA LYS A 90 -36.04 -19.13 -10.93
C LYS A 90 -34.53 -18.88 -11.09
N GLU A 91 -33.72 -19.83 -10.64
CA GLU A 91 -32.28 -19.77 -10.84
C GLU A 91 -31.90 -19.94 -12.31
N ASP A 92 -30.86 -19.24 -12.69
CA ASP A 92 -30.25 -19.41 -13.99
C ASP A 92 -29.28 -20.59 -13.99
N ASP A 93 -28.98 -21.08 -15.16
CA ASP A 93 -28.05 -22.18 -15.38
C ASP A 93 -26.67 -21.57 -15.73
N ALA A 94 -25.69 -21.83 -14.88
CA ALA A 94 -24.34 -21.28 -15.07
C ALA A 94 -23.62 -21.84 -16.30
N GLU A 95 -23.94 -23.10 -16.71
CA GLU A 95 -23.31 -23.73 -17.88
C GLU A 95 -23.65 -23.09 -19.22
N LYS A 96 -24.75 -22.32 -19.30
CA LYS A 96 -25.19 -21.68 -20.55
C LYS A 96 -24.27 -20.53 -21.02
N PHE A 97 -23.36 -20.04 -20.17
CA PHE A 97 -22.51 -18.90 -20.48
C PHE A 97 -21.19 -19.32 -21.13
N ASP A 98 -20.79 -18.59 -22.16
CA ASP A 98 -19.52 -18.79 -22.85
C ASP A 98 -18.33 -18.45 -21.95
N LEU A 99 -17.43 -19.40 -21.79
CA LEU A 99 -16.31 -19.30 -20.84
C LEU A 99 -15.38 -18.13 -21.18
N LYS A 100 -14.99 -17.97 -22.45
CA LYS A 100 -14.07 -16.91 -22.87
C LYS A 100 -14.68 -15.51 -22.65
N SER A 101 -15.93 -15.33 -23.08
CA SER A 101 -16.62 -14.05 -22.87
C SER A 101 -16.79 -13.74 -21.38
N THR A 102 -17.07 -14.75 -20.56
CA THR A 102 -17.24 -14.57 -19.11
C THR A 102 -15.93 -14.19 -18.42
N ILE A 103 -14.84 -14.90 -18.70
CA ILE A 103 -13.51 -14.56 -18.17
C ILE A 103 -13.15 -13.11 -18.51
N THR A 104 -13.34 -12.71 -19.78
CA THR A 104 -13.08 -11.34 -20.23
C THR A 104 -13.87 -10.31 -19.43
N LYS A 105 -15.18 -10.52 -19.25
CA LYS A 105 -16.02 -9.58 -18.50
C LYS A 105 -15.66 -9.52 -17.02
N VAL A 106 -15.31 -10.65 -16.40
CA VAL A 106 -14.86 -10.71 -15.01
C VAL A 106 -13.56 -9.93 -14.83
N LEU A 107 -12.56 -10.11 -15.70
CA LEU A 107 -11.29 -9.37 -15.64
C LEU A 107 -11.45 -7.87 -15.86
N GLN A 108 -12.41 -7.45 -16.71
CA GLN A 108 -12.73 -6.03 -16.94
C GLN A 108 -13.59 -5.40 -15.84
N HIS A 109 -14.18 -6.21 -14.96
CA HIS A 109 -15.06 -5.69 -13.92
C HIS A 109 -14.29 -4.76 -12.97
N PRO A 110 -14.80 -3.56 -12.62
CA PRO A 110 -14.06 -2.59 -11.80
C PRO A 110 -13.57 -3.10 -10.46
N THR A 111 -14.28 -4.07 -9.85
CA THR A 111 -13.85 -4.69 -8.59
C THR A 111 -12.65 -5.63 -8.79
N VAL A 112 -12.58 -6.36 -9.90
CA VAL A 112 -11.51 -7.33 -10.22
C VAL A 112 -10.32 -6.68 -10.92
N ALA A 113 -10.56 -5.78 -11.86
CA ALA A 113 -9.53 -5.14 -12.68
C ALA A 113 -8.44 -4.45 -11.85
N SER A 114 -7.25 -4.34 -12.41
CA SER A 114 -6.08 -3.69 -11.78
C SER A 114 -6.41 -2.31 -11.19
N LYS A 115 -5.87 -2.04 -10.01
CA LYS A 115 -6.02 -0.75 -9.30
C LYS A 115 -4.75 0.10 -9.35
N SER A 116 -3.79 -0.20 -10.26
CA SER A 116 -2.53 0.53 -10.36
C SER A 116 -2.72 2.04 -10.46
N PHE A 117 -3.77 2.51 -11.15
CA PHE A 117 -4.10 3.93 -11.29
C PHE A 117 -4.32 4.66 -9.95
N LEU A 118 -4.71 3.95 -8.88
CA LEU A 118 -4.87 4.52 -7.53
C LEU A 118 -3.57 4.48 -6.75
N ILE A 119 -2.77 3.43 -6.93
CA ILE A 119 -1.62 3.13 -6.07
C ILE A 119 -0.41 3.99 -6.46
N THR A 120 -0.18 4.18 -7.75
CA THR A 120 1.04 4.82 -8.27
C THR A 120 1.09 6.34 -8.10
N ILE A 121 0.01 6.97 -7.67
CA ILE A 121 -0.09 8.43 -7.47
C ILE A 121 -0.04 8.86 -6.01
N GLY A 122 0.17 7.95 -5.09
CA GLY A 122 0.27 8.19 -3.65
C GLY A 122 1.56 7.64 -3.08
N ASP A 123 2.15 8.36 -2.13
CA ASP A 123 3.35 7.90 -1.43
C ASP A 123 3.08 6.60 -0.66
N ARG A 124 3.90 5.57 -0.86
CA ARG A 124 3.70 4.22 -0.30
C ARG A 124 4.94 3.56 0.29
N THR A 125 6.13 3.90 -0.17
CA THR A 125 7.37 3.18 0.19
C THR A 125 8.46 4.05 0.80
N VAL A 126 8.30 5.35 0.82
CA VAL A 126 9.32 6.33 1.23
C VAL A 126 9.75 6.17 2.70
N GLY A 127 8.88 5.73 3.58
CA GLY A 127 9.20 5.59 5.01
C GLY A 127 10.28 4.56 5.34
N GLY A 128 10.68 3.71 4.39
CA GLY A 128 11.73 2.69 4.59
C GLY A 128 11.37 1.57 5.58
N MET A 129 10.13 1.54 6.07
CA MET A 129 9.63 0.52 6.98
C MET A 129 8.56 -0.39 6.35
N VAL A 130 8.36 -0.31 5.06
CA VAL A 130 7.45 -1.19 4.31
C VAL A 130 8.18 -2.49 3.98
N ALA A 131 7.70 -3.61 4.52
CA ALA A 131 8.21 -4.94 4.20
C ALA A 131 7.49 -5.56 3.00
N ARG A 132 6.19 -5.32 2.87
CA ARG A 132 5.37 -5.67 1.70
C ARG A 132 4.36 -4.57 1.45
N ASP A 133 4.26 -4.13 0.20
CA ASP A 133 3.26 -3.17 -0.27
C ASP A 133 2.27 -3.85 -1.24
N GLN A 134 1.51 -3.08 -1.99
CA GLN A 134 0.48 -3.56 -2.90
C GLN A 134 1.03 -4.33 -4.11
N PHE A 135 2.31 -4.15 -4.46
CA PHE A 135 2.92 -4.73 -5.64
C PHE A 135 3.72 -5.99 -5.33
N VAL A 136 3.59 -6.99 -6.18
CA VAL A 136 4.18 -8.31 -6.03
C VAL A 136 5.10 -8.63 -7.22
N GLY A 137 6.23 -9.25 -6.90
CA GLY A 137 7.18 -9.76 -7.87
C GLY A 137 7.95 -8.69 -8.66
N PRO A 138 8.85 -9.15 -9.54
CA PRO A 138 9.74 -8.25 -10.30
C PRO A 138 8.96 -7.37 -11.31
N TYR A 139 7.80 -7.84 -11.76
CA TYR A 139 6.95 -7.11 -12.71
C TYR A 139 6.03 -6.08 -12.01
N GLN A 140 6.08 -5.97 -10.70
CA GLN A 140 5.31 -5.01 -9.91
C GLN A 140 3.81 -5.09 -10.23
N VAL A 141 3.21 -6.27 -9.99
CA VAL A 141 1.79 -6.53 -10.20
C VAL A 141 1.04 -6.21 -8.90
N PRO A 142 -0.04 -5.40 -8.91
CA PRO A 142 -0.73 -4.97 -7.69
C PRO A 142 -1.74 -6.00 -7.18
N VAL A 143 -1.25 -7.16 -6.73
CA VAL A 143 -2.03 -8.33 -6.29
C VAL A 143 -1.66 -8.79 -4.88
N SER A 144 -1.12 -7.93 -4.05
CA SER A 144 -0.80 -8.27 -2.65
C SER A 144 -2.07 -8.34 -1.81
N ASP A 145 -2.24 -9.43 -1.06
CA ASP A 145 -3.39 -9.67 -0.18
C ASP A 145 -3.32 -8.82 1.10
N TYR A 146 -2.13 -8.40 1.50
CA TYR A 146 -1.89 -7.68 2.74
C TYR A 146 -0.80 -6.62 2.61
N SER A 147 -0.80 -5.68 3.54
CA SER A 147 0.30 -4.75 3.79
C SER A 147 1.08 -5.22 5.02
N LEU A 148 2.41 -5.19 4.94
CA LEU A 148 3.30 -5.59 6.03
C LEU A 148 4.34 -4.52 6.29
N SER A 149 4.38 -4.01 7.52
CA SER A 149 5.31 -2.95 7.93
C SER A 149 6.17 -3.36 9.11
N LEU A 150 7.38 -2.78 9.18
CA LEU A 150 8.31 -2.90 10.32
C LEU A 150 7.92 -1.93 11.44
N ARG A 151 8.20 -2.29 12.68
CA ARG A 151 8.05 -1.40 13.84
C ARG A 151 9.19 -0.40 14.00
N SER A 152 10.36 -0.75 13.51
CA SER A 152 11.54 0.11 13.57
C SER A 152 12.57 -0.30 12.51
N PHE A 153 13.52 0.60 12.25
CA PHE A 153 14.64 0.35 11.33
C PHE A 153 15.65 -0.70 11.81
N THR A 154 15.54 -1.18 13.04
CA THR A 154 16.50 -2.11 13.66
C THR A 154 15.87 -3.41 14.14
N SER A 155 14.60 -3.64 13.82
CA SER A 155 13.85 -4.84 14.23
C SER A 155 13.20 -5.49 13.02
N ASN A 156 13.10 -6.81 13.03
CA ASN A 156 12.32 -7.58 12.07
C ASN A 156 10.85 -7.75 12.49
N SER A 157 10.48 -7.29 13.70
CA SER A 157 9.07 -7.32 14.11
C SER A 157 8.27 -6.22 13.42
N GLY A 158 6.99 -6.48 13.20
CA GLY A 158 6.14 -5.59 12.45
C GLY A 158 4.67 -5.73 12.79
N GLU A 159 3.86 -5.31 11.84
CA GLU A 159 2.42 -5.48 11.84
C GLU A 159 1.90 -5.75 10.44
N VAL A 160 0.88 -6.58 10.35
CA VAL A 160 0.16 -6.88 9.11
C VAL A 160 -1.21 -6.22 9.15
N LEU A 161 -1.63 -5.67 7.99
CA LEU A 161 -2.96 -5.13 7.76
C LEU A 161 -3.56 -5.77 6.51
N SER A 162 -4.87 -6.08 6.58
CA SER A 162 -5.65 -6.58 5.45
C SER A 162 -7.07 -6.05 5.50
N ILE A 163 -7.78 -6.13 4.39
CA ILE A 163 -9.15 -5.62 4.26
C ILE A 163 -10.01 -6.71 3.65
N GLY A 164 -11.28 -6.76 4.06
CA GLY A 164 -12.29 -7.59 3.43
C GLY A 164 -13.63 -6.86 3.34
N GLU A 165 -14.34 -7.10 2.26
CA GLU A 165 -15.67 -6.55 2.01
C GLU A 165 -16.44 -7.40 1.00
N LYS A 166 -17.76 -7.52 1.15
CA LYS A 166 -18.62 -8.27 0.20
C LYS A 166 -20.01 -7.63 0.08
N PRO A 167 -20.11 -6.39 -0.42
CA PRO A 167 -21.36 -5.64 -0.44
C PRO A 167 -22.42 -6.25 -1.37
N THR A 168 -22.02 -6.87 -2.48
CA THR A 168 -22.96 -7.50 -3.43
C THR A 168 -23.69 -8.68 -2.83
N LEU A 169 -23.08 -9.43 -1.92
CA LEU A 169 -23.74 -10.51 -1.17
C LEU A 169 -24.89 -9.99 -0.32
N ALA A 170 -24.79 -8.74 0.20
CA ALA A 170 -25.82 -8.16 1.06
C ALA A 170 -27.17 -7.97 0.35
N LEU A 171 -27.19 -7.88 -0.99
CA LEU A 171 -28.41 -7.83 -1.78
C LEU A 171 -29.25 -9.11 -1.61
N SER A 172 -28.59 -10.23 -1.39
CA SER A 172 -29.22 -11.55 -1.20
C SER A 172 -29.19 -12.01 0.24
N ASN A 173 -28.08 -11.82 0.96
CA ASN A 173 -27.86 -12.31 2.32
C ASN A 173 -26.91 -11.38 3.11
N PRO A 174 -27.43 -10.35 3.82
CA PRO A 174 -26.60 -9.44 4.60
C PRO A 174 -25.74 -10.12 5.66
N ALA A 175 -26.25 -11.21 6.25
CA ALA A 175 -25.52 -11.96 7.26
C ALA A 175 -24.31 -12.69 6.66
N ALA A 176 -24.46 -13.30 5.48
CA ALA A 176 -23.33 -13.90 4.74
C ALA A 176 -22.33 -12.84 4.29
N SER A 177 -22.79 -11.69 3.78
CA SER A 177 -21.93 -10.57 3.39
C SER A 177 -20.94 -10.20 4.50
N MET A 178 -21.41 -10.05 5.73
CA MET A 178 -20.55 -9.66 6.84
C MET A 178 -19.65 -10.77 7.37
N ARG A 179 -20.12 -12.05 7.30
CA ARG A 179 -19.24 -13.19 7.62
C ARG A 179 -18.12 -13.34 6.59
N MET A 180 -18.46 -13.20 5.32
CA MET A 180 -17.49 -13.29 4.22
C MET A 180 -16.52 -12.10 4.23
N ALA A 181 -16.97 -10.88 4.57
CA ALA A 181 -16.08 -9.72 4.71
C ALA A 181 -15.01 -9.93 5.81
N LEU A 182 -15.41 -10.51 6.97
CA LEU A 182 -14.41 -10.87 7.99
C LEU A 182 -13.52 -12.02 7.53
N ALA A 183 -14.08 -13.04 6.89
CA ALA A 183 -13.32 -14.18 6.38
C ALA A 183 -12.26 -13.71 5.37
N GLU A 184 -12.63 -12.84 4.42
CA GLU A 184 -11.71 -12.27 3.43
C GLU A 184 -10.58 -11.46 4.09
N ALA A 185 -10.90 -10.60 5.07
CA ALA A 185 -9.86 -9.89 5.81
C ALA A 185 -8.87 -10.85 6.49
N LEU A 186 -9.33 -12.01 6.97
CA LEU A 186 -8.48 -13.01 7.60
C LEU A 186 -7.73 -13.87 6.59
N THR A 187 -8.35 -14.28 5.46
CA THR A 187 -7.65 -15.03 4.41
C THR A 187 -6.57 -14.18 3.75
N ASN A 188 -6.83 -12.91 3.49
CA ASN A 188 -5.84 -11.96 3.01
C ASN A 188 -4.61 -11.89 3.94
N MET A 189 -4.80 -11.90 5.24
CA MET A 189 -3.72 -11.85 6.24
C MET A 189 -2.98 -13.19 6.39
N ALA A 190 -3.54 -14.30 5.93
CA ALA A 190 -3.04 -15.65 6.22
C ALA A 190 -1.64 -15.92 5.65
N GLY A 191 -1.21 -15.17 4.63
CA GLY A 191 0.14 -15.25 4.06
C GLY A 191 1.27 -14.80 5.02
N VAL A 192 0.95 -14.26 6.20
CA VAL A 192 1.91 -13.79 7.21
C VAL A 192 1.70 -14.52 8.52
N VAL A 193 2.78 -14.97 9.17
CA VAL A 193 2.68 -15.65 10.47
C VAL A 193 2.32 -14.67 11.58
N ILE A 194 1.18 -14.90 12.23
CA ILE A 194 0.70 -14.17 13.40
C ILE A 194 0.60 -15.08 14.63
N LYS A 195 0.46 -14.51 15.82
CA LYS A 195 0.37 -15.28 17.08
C LYS A 195 -0.96 -16.01 17.30
N GLY A 196 -1.85 -16.00 16.34
CA GLY A 196 -3.18 -16.60 16.39
C GLY A 196 -4.30 -15.56 16.29
N LEU A 197 -5.51 -16.01 15.97
CA LEU A 197 -6.68 -15.16 15.71
C LEU A 197 -7.04 -14.25 16.90
N ASN A 198 -6.83 -14.69 18.12
CA ASN A 198 -7.07 -13.88 19.33
C ASN A 198 -6.15 -12.66 19.48
N ASN A 199 -5.12 -12.52 18.63
CA ASN A 199 -4.28 -11.33 18.55
C ASN A 199 -4.70 -10.40 17.39
N VAL A 200 -5.70 -10.79 16.62
CA VAL A 200 -6.25 -9.94 15.54
C VAL A 200 -7.20 -8.92 16.15
N GLN A 201 -6.99 -7.68 15.77
CA GLN A 201 -7.93 -6.58 16.03
C GLN A 201 -8.53 -6.10 14.73
N VAL A 202 -9.81 -5.74 14.78
CA VAL A 202 -10.58 -5.36 13.60
C VAL A 202 -11.21 -3.99 13.80
N SER A 203 -11.16 -3.18 12.74
CA SER A 203 -12.04 -2.02 12.58
C SER A 203 -13.17 -2.38 11.64
N ALA A 204 -14.43 -2.25 12.08
CA ALA A 204 -15.59 -2.54 11.26
C ALA A 204 -16.28 -1.23 10.86
N ASN A 205 -16.29 -0.91 9.58
CA ASN A 205 -16.94 0.28 9.03
C ASN A 205 -18.24 -0.12 8.32
N TRP A 206 -19.33 0.55 8.69
CA TRP A 206 -20.68 0.26 8.22
C TRP A 206 -21.21 1.39 7.34
N MET A 207 -21.74 1.06 6.18
CA MET A 207 -22.48 1.97 5.31
C MET A 207 -23.86 1.38 5.03
N ALA A 208 -24.90 2.13 5.35
CA ALA A 208 -26.30 1.71 5.18
C ALA A 208 -27.22 2.91 4.93
N ALA A 209 -28.32 2.69 4.24
CA ALA A 209 -29.35 3.70 4.03
C ALA A 209 -30.44 3.59 5.12
N SER A 210 -30.11 4.00 6.34
CA SER A 210 -31.05 3.92 7.47
C SER A 210 -32.33 4.71 7.21
N GLY A 211 -33.44 4.17 7.72
CA GLY A 211 -34.80 4.65 7.49
C GLY A 211 -35.51 4.02 6.29
N GLU A 212 -34.81 3.15 5.54
CA GLU A 212 -35.41 2.24 4.57
C GLU A 212 -35.55 0.87 5.24
N ASN A 213 -36.77 0.30 5.27
CA ASN A 213 -37.07 -0.90 6.06
C ASN A 213 -36.17 -2.09 5.74
N GLU A 214 -35.85 -2.28 4.46
CA GLU A 214 -35.00 -3.39 3.98
C GLU A 214 -33.56 -3.21 4.43
N GLU A 215 -33.02 -1.99 4.35
CA GLU A 215 -31.66 -1.66 4.72
C GLU A 215 -31.43 -1.65 6.25
N ASP A 216 -32.45 -1.22 7.03
CA ASP A 216 -32.41 -1.31 8.49
C ASP A 216 -32.39 -2.78 8.96
N LEU A 217 -33.16 -3.66 8.29
CA LEU A 217 -33.13 -5.08 8.56
C LEU A 217 -31.79 -5.69 8.17
N ALA A 218 -31.26 -5.35 6.98
CA ALA A 218 -29.98 -5.82 6.49
C ALA A 218 -28.83 -5.42 7.45
N LEU A 219 -28.84 -4.17 7.92
CA LEU A 219 -27.86 -3.69 8.90
C LEU A 219 -27.91 -4.54 10.19
N ARG A 220 -29.10 -4.80 10.72
CA ARG A 220 -29.26 -5.64 11.91
C ARG A 220 -28.74 -7.06 11.70
N GLU A 221 -29.13 -7.72 10.61
CA GLU A 221 -28.69 -9.07 10.26
C GLU A 221 -27.17 -9.14 10.10
N GLY A 222 -26.57 -8.16 9.44
CA GLY A 222 -25.12 -8.05 9.27
C GLY A 222 -24.39 -7.87 10.59
N VAL A 223 -24.85 -6.98 11.45
CA VAL A 223 -24.22 -6.73 12.77
C VAL A 223 -24.30 -7.98 13.66
N GLU A 224 -25.46 -8.64 13.72
CA GLU A 224 -25.63 -9.88 14.49
C GLU A 224 -24.69 -10.99 13.97
N ALA A 225 -24.56 -11.13 12.65
CA ALA A 225 -23.72 -12.14 12.04
C ALA A 225 -22.21 -11.88 12.32
N LEU A 226 -21.76 -10.64 12.10
CA LEU A 226 -20.37 -10.25 12.37
C LEU A 226 -20.02 -10.44 13.85
N SER A 227 -20.89 -10.01 14.75
CA SER A 227 -20.68 -10.18 16.19
C SER A 227 -20.53 -11.65 16.60
N LYS A 228 -21.40 -12.53 16.07
CA LYS A 228 -21.36 -13.95 16.39
C LYS A 228 -20.08 -14.64 15.87
N ILE A 229 -19.72 -14.39 14.61
CA ILE A 229 -18.52 -15.00 14.03
C ILE A 229 -17.25 -14.50 14.70
N SER A 230 -17.16 -13.19 15.01
CA SER A 230 -16.01 -12.61 15.71
C SER A 230 -15.79 -13.20 17.09
N ILE A 231 -16.86 -13.40 17.86
CA ILE A 231 -16.80 -14.05 19.18
C ILE A 231 -16.29 -15.49 19.03
N ASN A 232 -16.80 -16.27 18.07
CA ASN A 232 -16.42 -17.65 17.86
C ASN A 232 -14.97 -17.78 17.36
N LEU A 233 -14.49 -16.84 16.56
CA LEU A 233 -13.08 -16.77 16.12
C LEU A 233 -12.13 -16.15 17.15
N GLU A 234 -12.66 -15.61 18.25
CA GLU A 234 -11.91 -14.87 19.27
C GLU A 234 -11.23 -13.59 18.73
N VAL A 235 -11.78 -13.01 17.64
CA VAL A 235 -11.29 -11.79 17.02
C VAL A 235 -11.95 -10.57 17.68
N SER A 236 -11.16 -9.59 18.06
CA SER A 236 -11.65 -8.37 18.72
C SER A 236 -12.03 -7.28 17.74
N ILE A 237 -13.19 -6.61 17.96
CA ILE A 237 -13.62 -5.42 17.19
C ILE A 237 -13.68 -4.21 18.13
N PRO A 238 -12.55 -3.59 18.48
CA PRO A 238 -12.51 -2.48 19.44
C PRO A 238 -13.01 -1.16 18.88
N VAL A 239 -13.03 -1.00 17.57
CA VAL A 239 -13.33 0.25 16.89
C VAL A 239 -14.07 0.02 15.58
N GLY A 240 -14.79 1.02 15.15
CA GLY A 240 -15.48 1.06 13.87
C GLY A 240 -16.14 2.41 13.69
N LYS A 241 -16.83 2.56 12.57
CA LYS A 241 -17.59 3.76 12.25
C LYS A 241 -18.82 3.40 11.42
N ASP A 242 -19.84 4.22 11.49
CA ASP A 242 -21.04 4.08 10.69
C ASP A 242 -21.30 5.30 9.80
N SER A 243 -21.87 5.06 8.62
CA SER A 243 -22.41 6.04 7.70
C SER A 243 -23.82 5.59 7.31
N LEU A 244 -24.83 6.10 8.01
CA LEU A 244 -26.20 5.59 7.90
C LEU A 244 -27.09 6.39 6.93
N SER A 245 -26.53 7.31 6.14
CA SER A 245 -27.27 8.14 5.19
C SER A 245 -26.92 7.79 3.72
N MET A 246 -26.68 6.52 3.43
CA MET A 246 -26.18 6.06 2.12
C MET A 246 -27.28 6.00 1.06
N LYS A 247 -27.92 7.12 0.84
CA LYS A 247 -28.92 7.32 -0.23
C LYS A 247 -28.82 8.71 -0.83
N THR A 248 -29.03 8.79 -2.13
CA THR A 248 -29.07 10.04 -2.87
C THR A 248 -30.48 10.26 -3.41
N LYS A 249 -31.05 11.44 -3.19
CA LYS A 249 -32.33 11.86 -3.71
C LYS A 249 -32.15 13.08 -4.61
N TRP A 250 -32.82 13.10 -5.74
CA TRP A 250 -32.83 14.25 -6.65
C TRP A 250 -34.18 14.35 -7.37
N SER A 251 -34.44 15.47 -7.99
CA SER A 251 -35.61 15.66 -8.82
C SER A 251 -35.17 15.83 -10.27
N ASP A 252 -35.83 15.13 -11.19
CA ASP A 252 -35.61 15.20 -12.62
C ASP A 252 -36.98 15.33 -13.31
N ASP A 253 -37.17 16.40 -14.07
CA ASP A 253 -38.43 16.76 -14.73
C ASP A 253 -39.69 16.69 -13.82
N GLY A 254 -39.50 17.03 -12.53
CA GLY A 254 -40.55 17.01 -11.52
C GLY A 254 -40.84 15.64 -10.90
N ASN A 255 -40.08 14.61 -11.25
CA ASN A 255 -40.10 13.28 -10.64
C ASN A 255 -39.04 13.21 -9.54
N GLU A 256 -39.44 12.76 -8.35
CA GLU A 256 -38.52 12.44 -7.25
C GLU A 256 -37.84 11.09 -7.55
N LEU A 257 -36.53 11.11 -7.66
CA LEU A 257 -35.70 9.93 -7.89
C LEU A 257 -34.82 9.64 -6.66
N GLN A 258 -34.54 8.37 -6.41
CA GLN A 258 -33.69 7.93 -5.29
C GLN A 258 -32.83 6.74 -5.72
N VAL A 259 -31.57 6.77 -5.31
CA VAL A 259 -30.66 5.61 -5.30
C VAL A 259 -30.31 5.31 -3.85
N THR A 260 -30.42 4.05 -3.48
CA THR A 260 -30.10 3.52 -2.15
C THR A 260 -28.97 2.53 -2.28
N SER A 261 -27.87 2.75 -1.53
CA SER A 261 -26.77 1.80 -1.45
C SER A 261 -27.19 0.57 -0.64
N PRO A 262 -26.84 -0.65 -1.04
CA PRO A 262 -26.98 -1.81 -0.19
C PRO A 262 -26.10 -1.70 1.06
N LEU A 263 -26.41 -2.50 2.08
CA LEU A 263 -25.51 -2.66 3.23
C LEU A 263 -24.10 -2.99 2.74
N SER A 264 -23.13 -2.16 3.13
CA SER A 264 -21.72 -2.38 2.87
C SER A 264 -20.96 -2.36 4.18
N GLY A 265 -20.25 -3.44 4.47
CA GLY A 265 -19.37 -3.54 5.64
C GLY A 265 -17.94 -3.72 5.20
N VAL A 266 -17.07 -2.79 5.59
CA VAL A 266 -15.63 -2.88 5.34
C VAL A 266 -14.94 -3.27 6.63
N VAL A 267 -14.29 -4.41 6.62
CA VAL A 267 -13.57 -5.01 7.76
C VAL A 267 -12.07 -4.86 7.52
N THR A 268 -11.39 -4.08 8.37
CA THR A 268 -9.94 -3.95 8.34
C THR A 268 -9.36 -4.73 9.50
N ALA A 269 -8.59 -5.77 9.23
CA ALA A 269 -7.92 -6.58 10.22
C ALA A 269 -6.45 -6.17 10.38
N MET A 270 -5.96 -6.21 11.61
CA MET A 270 -4.56 -5.91 11.94
C MET A 270 -4.04 -6.87 13.01
N ALA A 271 -2.78 -7.28 12.89
CA ALA A 271 -2.15 -8.14 13.87
C ALA A 271 -0.63 -7.85 13.99
N PRO A 272 -0.05 -8.02 15.19
CA PRO A 272 1.39 -7.95 15.38
C PRO A 272 2.09 -9.17 14.79
N VAL A 273 3.27 -8.93 14.19
CA VAL A 273 4.13 -9.93 13.54
C VAL A 273 5.50 -9.94 14.22
N ASP A 274 6.01 -11.12 14.59
CA ASP A 274 7.31 -11.23 15.23
C ASP A 274 8.48 -11.13 14.23
N ASP A 275 8.31 -11.67 13.03
CA ASP A 275 9.31 -11.58 11.96
C ASP A 275 8.62 -11.41 10.59
N VAL A 276 8.75 -10.21 10.01
CA VAL A 276 8.14 -9.86 8.72
C VAL A 276 8.73 -10.63 7.52
N ARG A 277 9.85 -11.33 7.72
CA ARG A 277 10.50 -12.13 6.65
C ARG A 277 9.81 -13.47 6.46
N VAL A 278 9.02 -13.93 7.44
CA VAL A 278 8.28 -15.20 7.38
C VAL A 278 6.88 -14.94 6.83
N CYS A 279 6.82 -14.85 5.52
CA CYS A 279 5.58 -14.59 4.77
C CYS A 279 5.64 -15.19 3.37
N ALA A 280 4.49 -15.42 2.76
CA ALA A 280 4.34 -15.79 1.35
C ALA A 280 3.35 -14.83 0.66
N THR A 281 3.51 -14.63 -0.63
CA THR A 281 2.72 -13.74 -1.49
C THR A 281 2.18 -14.50 -2.70
N PRO A 282 1.34 -13.91 -3.54
CA PRO A 282 0.91 -14.52 -4.80
C PRO A 282 2.04 -14.76 -5.83
N GLU A 283 3.28 -14.36 -5.57
CA GLU A 283 4.40 -14.54 -6.48
C GLU A 283 4.76 -16.02 -6.69
N LEU A 284 4.59 -16.53 -7.91
CA LEU A 284 4.90 -17.92 -8.26
C LEU A 284 6.41 -18.19 -8.20
N ASN A 285 6.78 -19.33 -7.64
CA ASN A 285 8.11 -19.89 -7.79
C ASN A 285 8.18 -20.69 -9.09
N ILE A 286 9.12 -20.35 -9.97
CA ILE A 286 9.33 -20.99 -11.28
C ILE A 286 10.67 -21.70 -11.40
N GLU A 287 11.45 -21.73 -10.33
CA GLU A 287 12.81 -22.29 -10.31
C GLU A 287 12.83 -23.77 -9.91
N GLU A 288 11.78 -24.25 -9.26
CA GLU A 288 11.67 -25.62 -8.75
C GLU A 288 10.45 -26.34 -9.38
N GLU A 289 10.43 -27.68 -9.33
CA GLU A 289 9.25 -28.45 -9.70
C GLU A 289 8.21 -28.33 -8.59
N THR A 290 7.06 -27.79 -8.93
CA THR A 290 6.01 -27.44 -7.97
C THR A 290 4.64 -27.99 -8.36
N ALA A 291 3.71 -27.96 -7.40
CA ALA A 291 2.31 -28.26 -7.59
C ALA A 291 1.44 -27.13 -7.00
N LEU A 292 0.31 -26.82 -7.66
CA LEU A 292 -0.67 -25.90 -7.17
C LEU A 292 -1.89 -26.61 -6.63
N PHE A 293 -2.30 -26.25 -5.43
CA PHE A 293 -3.43 -26.82 -4.72
C PHE A 293 -4.51 -25.79 -4.46
N LEU A 294 -5.75 -26.18 -4.73
CA LEU A 294 -6.94 -25.51 -4.24
C LEU A 294 -7.29 -26.09 -2.86
N ILE A 295 -7.45 -25.21 -1.88
CA ILE A 295 -7.91 -25.55 -0.53
C ILE A 295 -9.26 -24.88 -0.29
N LYS A 296 -10.29 -25.66 0.05
CA LYS A 296 -11.66 -25.17 0.33
C LYS A 296 -12.19 -25.72 1.64
N LEU A 297 -13.16 -24.99 2.21
CA LEU A 297 -13.89 -25.42 3.42
C LEU A 297 -14.91 -26.53 3.14
N ASN A 298 -15.53 -26.50 1.95
CA ASN A 298 -16.61 -27.41 1.55
C ASN A 298 -16.71 -27.52 0.02
N ASP A 299 -17.57 -28.41 -0.47
CA ASP A 299 -17.79 -28.67 -1.92
C ASP A 299 -18.74 -27.68 -2.61
N LYS A 300 -19.23 -26.68 -1.88
CA LYS A 300 -20.17 -25.71 -2.44
C LYS A 300 -19.47 -24.75 -3.41
N ASN A 301 -20.21 -24.38 -4.45
CA ASN A 301 -19.79 -23.41 -5.46
C ASN A 301 -20.94 -22.42 -5.69
N ARG A 302 -21.32 -21.68 -4.64
CA ARG A 302 -22.44 -20.75 -4.64
C ARG A 302 -22.08 -19.48 -5.42
N LEU A 303 -23.03 -18.94 -6.20
CA LEU A 303 -22.80 -17.85 -7.14
C LEU A 303 -23.62 -16.58 -6.86
N ALA A 304 -24.59 -16.60 -5.92
CA ALA A 304 -25.40 -15.40 -5.67
C ALA A 304 -24.54 -14.26 -5.12
N GLY A 305 -24.61 -13.11 -5.76
CA GLY A 305 -23.85 -11.91 -5.39
C GLY A 305 -22.38 -11.94 -5.80
N SER A 306 -21.94 -12.95 -6.57
CA SER A 306 -20.60 -13.00 -7.15
C SER A 306 -20.47 -12.04 -8.35
N ILE A 307 -19.25 -11.71 -8.72
CA ILE A 307 -18.96 -10.95 -9.94
C ILE A 307 -19.48 -11.69 -11.18
N PHE A 308 -19.43 -13.03 -11.19
CA PHE A 308 -20.03 -13.82 -12.24
C PHE A 308 -21.53 -13.53 -12.41
N SER A 309 -22.30 -13.51 -11.31
CA SER A 309 -23.73 -13.22 -11.37
C SER A 309 -24.01 -11.80 -11.87
N GLU A 310 -23.14 -10.86 -11.58
CA GLU A 310 -23.24 -9.45 -12.01
C GLU A 310 -22.97 -9.31 -13.52
N VAL A 311 -21.82 -9.81 -14.00
CA VAL A 311 -21.42 -9.66 -15.41
C VAL A 311 -22.28 -10.48 -16.39
N THR A 312 -22.96 -11.52 -15.88
CA THR A 312 -23.90 -12.34 -16.65
C THR A 312 -25.37 -11.93 -16.47
N GLU A 313 -25.64 -10.96 -15.58
CA GLU A 313 -27.00 -10.52 -15.19
C GLU A 313 -27.87 -11.68 -14.70
N SER A 314 -27.25 -12.69 -14.07
CA SER A 314 -27.89 -13.95 -13.69
C SER A 314 -28.28 -13.98 -12.22
N LYS A 315 -29.29 -14.78 -11.89
CA LYS A 315 -29.86 -14.89 -10.55
C LYS A 315 -29.61 -16.28 -9.96
N TYR A 316 -29.00 -16.28 -8.80
CA TYR A 316 -28.73 -17.46 -7.98
C TYR A 316 -29.31 -17.25 -6.57
N LYS A 317 -29.65 -18.31 -5.86
CA LYS A 317 -30.26 -18.22 -4.52
C LYS A 317 -29.24 -18.19 -3.42
N ASP A 318 -28.25 -19.06 -3.54
CA ASP A 318 -27.32 -19.35 -2.47
C ASP A 318 -26.07 -18.50 -2.61
N THR A 319 -25.77 -17.74 -1.57
CA THR A 319 -24.56 -16.93 -1.47
C THR A 319 -23.40 -17.75 -0.90
N PRO A 320 -22.14 -17.46 -1.31
CA PRO A 320 -20.95 -17.85 -0.53
C PRO A 320 -21.12 -17.47 0.94
N ASP A 321 -20.67 -18.36 1.84
CA ASP A 321 -20.82 -18.14 3.30
C ASP A 321 -19.87 -19.03 4.11
N ILE A 322 -19.57 -18.64 5.33
CA ILE A 322 -18.85 -19.47 6.31
C ILE A 322 -19.86 -20.35 7.04
N ASP A 323 -20.06 -21.56 6.53
CA ASP A 323 -21.00 -22.52 7.11
C ASP A 323 -20.51 -23.10 8.47
N SER A 324 -19.18 -23.27 8.60
CA SER A 324 -18.54 -23.79 9.81
C SER A 324 -17.37 -22.89 10.23
N VAL A 325 -17.50 -22.27 11.38
CA VAL A 325 -16.43 -21.43 11.96
C VAL A 325 -15.24 -22.28 12.39
N ASP A 326 -15.47 -23.49 12.88
CA ASP A 326 -14.42 -24.40 13.31
C ASP A 326 -13.56 -24.87 12.12
N ASP A 327 -14.19 -25.17 10.96
CA ASP A 327 -13.44 -25.52 9.75
C ASP A 327 -12.63 -24.35 9.24
N PHE A 328 -13.19 -23.13 9.27
CA PHE A 328 -12.45 -21.92 8.91
C PHE A 328 -11.24 -21.70 9.83
N LYS A 329 -11.42 -21.84 11.14
CA LYS A 329 -10.33 -21.72 12.13
C LYS A 329 -9.25 -22.79 11.91
N SER A 330 -9.68 -24.02 11.57
CA SER A 330 -8.77 -25.13 11.22
C SER A 330 -7.97 -24.83 9.96
N MET A 331 -8.63 -24.36 8.89
CA MET A 331 -7.97 -23.97 7.63
C MET A 331 -6.95 -22.86 7.85
N PHE A 332 -7.34 -21.77 8.53
CA PHE A 332 -6.43 -20.66 8.84
C PHE A 332 -5.21 -21.14 9.62
N THR A 333 -5.41 -21.98 10.65
CA THR A 333 -4.30 -22.51 11.48
C THR A 333 -3.35 -23.38 10.65
N CYS A 334 -3.87 -24.22 9.77
CA CYS A 334 -3.03 -25.06 8.88
C CYS A 334 -2.16 -24.18 7.96
N ILE A 335 -2.74 -23.16 7.35
CA ILE A 335 -1.99 -22.23 6.50
C ILE A 335 -0.89 -21.53 7.29
N GLN A 336 -1.18 -21.05 8.51
CA GLN A 336 -0.19 -20.42 9.39
C GLN A 336 0.97 -21.37 9.74
N GLU A 337 0.68 -22.64 10.02
CA GLU A 337 1.69 -23.68 10.28
C GLU A 337 2.57 -23.91 9.04
N MET A 338 1.96 -24.00 7.84
CA MET A 338 2.69 -24.22 6.59
C MET A 338 3.55 -23.01 6.18
N ILE A 339 3.08 -21.77 6.39
CA ILE A 339 3.89 -20.56 6.19
C ILE A 339 5.06 -20.53 7.17
N SER A 340 4.81 -20.81 8.46
CA SER A 340 5.84 -20.83 9.49
C SER A 340 6.96 -21.85 9.21
N ASN A 341 6.60 -22.99 8.64
CA ASN A 341 7.54 -24.05 8.24
C ASN A 341 8.14 -23.84 6.85
N GLN A 342 7.78 -22.73 6.15
CA GLN A 342 8.23 -22.43 4.79
C GLN A 342 7.88 -23.53 3.76
N THR A 343 6.77 -24.24 3.99
CA THR A 343 6.25 -25.27 3.08
C THR A 343 5.53 -24.62 1.88
N ILE A 344 4.82 -23.51 2.11
CA ILE A 344 4.14 -22.74 1.07
C ILE A 344 5.16 -21.83 0.39
N LEU A 345 5.28 -21.96 -0.93
CA LEU A 345 6.13 -21.12 -1.78
C LEU A 345 5.40 -19.87 -2.27
N SER A 346 4.11 -20.01 -2.60
CA SER A 346 3.22 -18.92 -3.00
C SER A 346 1.82 -19.20 -2.50
N ILE A 347 1.07 -18.14 -2.19
CA ILE A 347 -0.31 -18.21 -1.71
C ILE A 347 -1.13 -17.04 -2.23
N HIS A 348 -2.37 -17.31 -2.59
CA HIS A 348 -3.38 -16.30 -2.88
C HIS A 348 -4.74 -16.77 -2.34
N ASP A 349 -5.55 -15.87 -1.80
CA ASP A 349 -6.90 -16.23 -1.38
C ASP A 349 -7.87 -16.30 -2.58
N ILE A 350 -9.03 -16.90 -2.39
CA ILE A 350 -10.11 -16.86 -3.35
C ILE A 350 -11.07 -15.76 -2.92
N SER A 351 -11.19 -14.75 -3.74
CA SER A 351 -12.02 -13.59 -3.51
C SER A 351 -12.85 -13.23 -4.76
N ASP A 352 -13.01 -11.94 -5.06
CA ASP A 352 -13.82 -11.44 -6.16
C ASP A 352 -13.38 -11.99 -7.53
N GLY A 353 -14.34 -12.52 -8.28
CA GLY A 353 -14.09 -13.19 -9.55
C GLY A 353 -13.72 -14.67 -9.42
N GLY A 354 -13.54 -15.20 -8.21
CA GLY A 354 -13.34 -16.61 -7.91
C GLY A 354 -11.97 -17.18 -8.28
N LEU A 355 -11.89 -18.52 -8.33
CA LEU A 355 -10.66 -19.26 -8.58
C LEU A 355 -9.90 -18.82 -9.83
N ILE A 356 -10.59 -18.50 -10.91
CA ILE A 356 -9.97 -18.09 -12.17
C ILE A 356 -9.16 -16.79 -12.00
N THR A 357 -9.69 -15.83 -11.26
CA THR A 357 -9.01 -14.57 -10.97
C THR A 357 -7.74 -14.80 -10.16
N SER A 358 -7.84 -15.55 -9.05
CA SER A 358 -6.67 -15.85 -8.21
C SER A 358 -5.53 -16.52 -9.00
N LEU A 359 -5.86 -17.50 -9.85
CA LEU A 359 -4.85 -18.17 -10.68
C LEU A 359 -4.20 -17.24 -11.72
N LEU A 360 -5.00 -16.38 -12.38
CA LEU A 360 -4.48 -15.45 -13.36
C LEU A 360 -3.59 -14.37 -12.71
N GLU A 361 -4.00 -13.85 -11.56
CA GLU A 361 -3.20 -12.87 -10.81
C GLU A 361 -1.86 -13.45 -10.36
N MET A 362 -1.83 -14.71 -9.91
CA MET A 362 -0.57 -15.42 -9.64
C MET A 362 0.30 -15.53 -10.90
N CYS A 363 -0.28 -15.88 -12.06
CA CYS A 363 0.44 -15.96 -13.33
C CYS A 363 1.05 -14.61 -13.75
N PHE A 364 0.33 -13.51 -13.53
CA PHE A 364 0.79 -12.16 -13.89
C PHE A 364 2.08 -11.76 -13.13
N THR A 365 2.30 -12.30 -11.93
CA THR A 365 3.49 -11.97 -11.12
C THR A 365 4.81 -12.40 -11.76
N LYS A 366 4.78 -13.43 -12.58
CA LYS A 366 5.98 -14.01 -13.27
C LYS A 366 5.85 -14.02 -14.80
N LYS A 367 4.72 -13.56 -15.35
CA LYS A 367 4.43 -13.62 -16.80
C LYS A 367 4.49 -15.04 -17.36
N VAL A 368 4.06 -16.02 -16.58
CA VAL A 368 4.01 -17.45 -16.95
C VAL A 368 2.59 -17.91 -17.14
N GLY A 369 2.40 -18.86 -18.02
CA GLY A 369 1.13 -19.53 -18.23
C GLY A 369 0.86 -20.61 -17.18
N MET A 370 -0.33 -21.20 -17.27
CA MET A 370 -0.77 -22.27 -16.37
C MET A 370 -1.74 -23.20 -17.08
N ARG A 371 -1.63 -24.49 -16.79
CA ARG A 371 -2.60 -25.50 -17.23
C ARG A 371 -3.47 -25.92 -16.07
N LEU A 372 -4.73 -25.54 -16.13
CA LEU A 372 -5.77 -25.88 -15.15
C LEU A 372 -6.55 -27.11 -15.62
N ASP A 373 -6.61 -28.16 -14.82
CA ASP A 373 -7.36 -29.40 -15.11
C ASP A 373 -8.64 -29.46 -14.28
N LEU A 374 -9.77 -29.38 -14.97
CA LEU A 374 -11.11 -29.48 -14.41
C LEU A 374 -11.78 -30.85 -14.68
N SER A 375 -11.00 -31.87 -14.92
CA SER A 375 -11.52 -33.24 -15.05
C SER A 375 -12.30 -33.67 -13.80
N GLY A 376 -13.47 -34.28 -14.01
CA GLY A 376 -14.39 -34.70 -12.94
C GLY A 376 -15.19 -33.56 -12.30
N ILE A 377 -15.11 -32.33 -12.81
CA ILE A 377 -15.94 -31.20 -12.39
C ILE A 377 -17.19 -31.13 -13.27
N ASP A 378 -18.37 -31.18 -12.66
CA ASP A 378 -19.66 -31.17 -13.38
C ASP A 378 -19.91 -29.78 -14.00
N ASN A 379 -19.94 -28.73 -13.20
CA ASN A 379 -20.18 -27.35 -13.64
C ASN A 379 -18.90 -26.51 -13.57
N ILE A 380 -18.32 -26.21 -14.72
CA ILE A 380 -17.04 -25.49 -14.86
C ILE A 380 -17.19 -24.04 -14.40
N ASN A 381 -18.26 -23.35 -14.80
CA ASN A 381 -18.46 -21.95 -14.43
C ASN A 381 -18.67 -21.78 -12.91
N GLU A 382 -19.40 -22.68 -12.26
CA GLU A 382 -19.51 -22.67 -10.80
C GLU A 382 -18.16 -22.86 -10.12
N GLN A 383 -17.33 -23.79 -10.60
CA GLN A 383 -16.01 -24.06 -10.04
C GLN A 383 -15.06 -22.86 -10.20
N LEU A 384 -15.10 -22.21 -11.36
CA LEU A 384 -14.18 -21.12 -11.68
C LEU A 384 -14.54 -19.79 -11.03
N PHE A 385 -15.84 -19.49 -10.95
CA PHE A 385 -16.30 -18.15 -10.59
C PHE A 385 -16.98 -18.07 -9.21
N SER A 386 -17.07 -19.19 -8.48
CA SER A 386 -17.54 -19.15 -7.09
C SER A 386 -16.52 -18.46 -6.20
N GLU A 387 -17.02 -17.56 -5.37
CA GLU A 387 -16.23 -16.75 -4.43
C GLU A 387 -16.29 -17.32 -2.99
N GLU A 388 -16.34 -18.66 -2.89
CA GLU A 388 -16.23 -19.34 -1.60
C GLU A 388 -14.83 -19.15 -1.00
N SER A 389 -14.77 -18.94 0.32
CA SER A 389 -13.51 -18.73 1.02
C SER A 389 -12.56 -19.94 0.88
N GLY A 390 -11.35 -19.70 0.46
CA GLY A 390 -10.33 -20.72 0.24
C GLY A 390 -9.01 -20.11 -0.18
N PHE A 391 -8.06 -20.97 -0.57
CA PHE A 391 -6.73 -20.58 -1.02
C PHE A 391 -6.28 -21.35 -2.24
N VAL A 392 -5.48 -20.70 -3.07
CA VAL A 392 -4.55 -21.36 -3.98
C VAL A 392 -3.17 -21.29 -3.34
N ILE A 393 -2.54 -22.45 -3.16
CA ILE A 393 -1.15 -22.53 -2.67
C ILE A 393 -0.25 -23.23 -3.67
N GLN A 394 0.99 -22.80 -3.71
CA GLN A 394 2.07 -23.47 -4.44
C GLN A 394 3.03 -24.10 -3.45
N VAL A 395 3.40 -25.34 -3.67
CA VAL A 395 4.32 -26.11 -2.84
C VAL A 395 5.30 -26.89 -3.70
N LYS A 396 6.38 -27.40 -3.12
CA LYS A 396 7.29 -28.34 -3.82
C LYS A 396 6.56 -29.62 -4.19
N LYS A 397 6.81 -30.15 -5.36
CA LYS A 397 6.15 -31.37 -5.83
C LYS A 397 6.38 -32.56 -4.91
N ASP A 398 7.57 -32.68 -4.34
CA ASP A 398 7.94 -33.76 -3.41
C ASP A 398 7.13 -33.73 -2.09
N ASP A 399 6.57 -32.57 -1.70
CA ASP A 399 5.80 -32.40 -0.46
C ASP A 399 4.29 -32.67 -0.68
N SER A 400 3.84 -32.85 -1.92
CA SER A 400 2.42 -32.91 -2.30
C SER A 400 1.62 -33.94 -1.51
N ASP A 401 2.08 -35.20 -1.44
CA ASP A 401 1.35 -36.28 -0.79
C ASP A 401 1.16 -36.03 0.71
N SER A 402 2.20 -35.55 1.37
CA SER A 402 2.17 -35.25 2.80
C SER A 402 1.22 -34.09 3.14
N ILE A 403 1.12 -33.08 2.27
CA ILE A 403 0.22 -31.94 2.39
C ILE A 403 -1.23 -32.37 2.20
N ILE A 404 -1.50 -33.15 1.15
CA ILE A 404 -2.85 -33.70 0.89
C ILE A 404 -3.32 -34.50 2.10
N GLU A 405 -2.49 -35.41 2.62
CA GLU A 405 -2.85 -36.21 3.79
C GLU A 405 -3.11 -35.36 5.02
N SER A 406 -2.22 -34.41 5.30
CA SER A 406 -2.32 -33.51 6.47
C SER A 406 -3.61 -32.69 6.48
N LEU A 407 -3.96 -32.07 5.36
CA LEU A 407 -5.12 -31.20 5.23
C LEU A 407 -6.44 -31.98 5.18
N ASN A 408 -6.47 -33.12 4.48
CA ASN A 408 -7.64 -34.01 4.45
C ASN A 408 -7.97 -34.57 5.85
N ASN A 409 -6.95 -34.92 6.66
CA ASN A 409 -7.13 -35.36 8.03
C ASN A 409 -7.75 -34.29 8.95
N LYS A 410 -7.70 -33.03 8.54
CA LYS A 410 -8.34 -31.88 9.20
C LYS A 410 -9.73 -31.55 8.67
N GLY A 411 -10.23 -32.36 7.70
CA GLY A 411 -11.57 -32.20 7.09
C GLY A 411 -11.64 -31.15 6.00
N LEU A 412 -10.51 -30.63 5.54
CA LEU A 412 -10.44 -29.65 4.45
C LEU A 412 -10.42 -30.36 3.10
N ILE A 413 -10.97 -29.70 2.08
CA ILE A 413 -10.92 -30.19 0.70
C ILE A 413 -9.64 -29.66 0.06
N VAL A 414 -8.83 -30.59 -0.44
CA VAL A 414 -7.55 -30.29 -1.09
C VAL A 414 -7.50 -31.00 -2.42
N LYS A 415 -7.24 -30.25 -3.47
CA LYS A 415 -7.14 -30.78 -4.82
C LYS A 415 -5.94 -30.14 -5.53
N GLU A 416 -5.05 -30.96 -6.11
CA GLU A 416 -4.09 -30.48 -7.09
C GLU A 416 -4.86 -30.10 -8.36
N ILE A 417 -4.72 -28.85 -8.80
CA ILE A 417 -5.58 -28.29 -9.85
C ILE A 417 -4.81 -27.81 -11.07
N ALA A 418 -3.55 -27.41 -10.92
CA ALA A 418 -2.84 -26.75 -11.99
C ALA A 418 -1.33 -27.00 -11.97
N ASN A 419 -0.73 -26.84 -13.14
CA ASN A 419 0.71 -26.85 -13.34
C ASN A 419 1.14 -25.61 -14.14
N ILE A 420 2.32 -25.09 -13.86
CA ILE A 420 2.89 -23.93 -14.58
C ILE A 420 3.22 -24.35 -16.02
N GLU A 421 2.85 -23.50 -16.96
CA GLU A 421 3.22 -23.58 -18.39
C GLU A 421 3.98 -22.30 -18.81
N ASP A 422 4.53 -22.29 -20.03
CA ASP A 422 5.42 -21.20 -20.46
C ASP A 422 4.68 -19.87 -20.69
N LYS A 423 3.65 -19.85 -21.56
CA LYS A 423 3.07 -18.57 -22.02
C LYS A 423 1.54 -18.48 -21.96
N ASN A 424 0.83 -19.59 -22.03
CA ASN A 424 -0.61 -19.61 -22.17
C ASN A 424 -1.29 -20.06 -20.87
N PHE A 425 -2.44 -19.47 -20.60
CA PHE A 425 -3.37 -20.03 -19.62
C PHE A 425 -4.32 -20.96 -20.34
N THR A 426 -4.26 -22.24 -19.96
CA THR A 426 -5.00 -23.31 -20.63
C THR A 426 -5.95 -23.97 -19.63
N ILE A 427 -7.22 -24.12 -19.98
CA ILE A 427 -8.21 -24.89 -19.20
C ILE A 427 -8.57 -26.15 -19.97
N VAL A 428 -8.44 -27.29 -19.31
CA VAL A 428 -8.79 -28.59 -19.89
C VAL A 428 -9.81 -29.33 -19.05
N LYS A 429 -10.63 -30.17 -19.70
CA LYS A 429 -11.51 -31.13 -19.05
C LYS A 429 -11.46 -32.45 -19.83
N GLU A 430 -11.04 -33.53 -19.19
CA GLU A 430 -11.01 -34.89 -19.82
C GLU A 430 -10.25 -34.85 -21.17
N GLU A 431 -9.08 -34.20 -21.21
CA GLU A 431 -8.22 -33.99 -22.37
C GLU A 431 -8.76 -32.98 -23.42
N ALA A 432 -9.98 -32.51 -23.30
CA ALA A 432 -10.52 -31.46 -24.17
C ALA A 432 -10.05 -30.06 -23.71
N GLU A 433 -9.45 -29.32 -24.64
CA GLU A 433 -9.10 -27.92 -24.39
C GLU A 433 -10.35 -27.04 -24.51
N LEU A 434 -10.71 -26.36 -23.40
CA LEU A 434 -11.87 -25.49 -23.30
C LEU A 434 -11.50 -24.01 -23.44
N PHE A 435 -10.28 -23.65 -23.08
CA PHE A 435 -9.79 -22.29 -23.11
C PHE A 435 -8.27 -22.31 -23.28
N ASN A 436 -7.73 -21.44 -24.11
CA ASN A 436 -6.30 -21.31 -24.33
C ASN A 436 -5.97 -19.91 -24.84
N GLU A 437 -5.43 -19.05 -23.97
CA GLU A 437 -5.09 -17.66 -24.32
C GLU A 437 -3.72 -17.29 -23.74
N PRO A 438 -2.94 -16.45 -24.44
CA PRO A 438 -1.68 -15.94 -23.90
C PRO A 438 -1.90 -15.12 -22.62
N ILE A 439 -1.07 -15.36 -21.59
CA ILE A 439 -1.20 -14.67 -20.29
C ILE A 439 -1.07 -13.15 -20.43
N ILE A 440 -0.24 -12.68 -21.35
CA ILE A 440 -0.07 -11.24 -21.64
C ILE A 440 -1.37 -10.60 -22.11
N GLU A 441 -2.14 -11.27 -22.98
CA GLU A 441 -3.41 -10.75 -23.46
C GLU A 441 -4.47 -10.70 -22.34
N LEU A 442 -4.47 -11.68 -21.45
CA LEU A 442 -5.34 -11.69 -20.26
C LEU A 442 -4.96 -10.58 -19.28
N GLU A 443 -3.68 -10.32 -19.10
CA GLU A 443 -3.22 -9.21 -18.26
C GLU A 443 -3.57 -7.84 -18.86
N LYS A 444 -3.51 -7.66 -20.17
CA LYS A 444 -3.97 -6.44 -20.83
C LYS A 444 -5.46 -6.19 -20.56
N ILE A 445 -6.29 -7.22 -20.69
CA ILE A 445 -7.72 -7.14 -20.38
C ILE A 445 -7.92 -6.72 -18.91
N TRP A 446 -7.19 -7.32 -17.98
CA TRP A 446 -7.24 -6.97 -16.56
C TRP A 446 -6.77 -5.54 -16.26
N ARG A 447 -5.82 -5.00 -17.02
CA ARG A 447 -5.31 -3.62 -16.87
C ARG A 447 -6.14 -2.56 -17.62
N GLU A 448 -7.06 -2.95 -18.49
CA GLU A 448 -7.79 -2.04 -19.37
C GLU A 448 -8.54 -0.93 -18.61
N THR A 449 -9.22 -1.27 -17.52
CA THR A 449 -9.93 -0.30 -16.68
C THR A 449 -8.97 0.73 -16.07
N SER A 450 -7.82 0.29 -15.56
CA SER A 450 -6.78 1.17 -15.02
C SER A 450 -6.22 2.09 -16.11
N HIS A 451 -5.89 1.56 -17.29
CA HIS A 451 -5.41 2.31 -18.43
C HIS A 451 -6.43 3.37 -18.88
N ALA A 452 -7.71 3.01 -18.99
CA ALA A 452 -8.77 3.95 -19.39
C ALA A 452 -8.89 5.13 -18.42
N ILE A 453 -8.83 4.87 -17.11
CA ILE A 453 -8.89 5.92 -16.07
C ILE A 453 -7.62 6.79 -16.13
N GLN A 454 -6.45 6.20 -16.28
CA GLN A 454 -5.19 6.94 -16.45
C GLN A 454 -5.24 7.81 -17.70
N GLY A 455 -5.75 7.32 -18.82
CA GLY A 455 -5.88 8.09 -20.06
C GLY A 455 -6.80 9.31 -19.95
N ILE A 456 -7.78 9.29 -19.03
CA ILE A 456 -8.66 10.44 -18.74
C ILE A 456 -8.02 11.43 -17.77
N ARG A 457 -7.30 10.92 -16.77
CA ARG A 457 -6.74 11.71 -15.64
C ARG A 457 -5.36 12.26 -15.93
N ASP A 458 -4.50 11.46 -16.57
CA ASP A 458 -3.08 11.69 -16.74
C ASP A 458 -2.76 12.05 -18.22
N ASN A 459 -1.48 12.12 -18.54
CA ASN A 459 -1.05 12.20 -19.95
C ASN A 459 -1.27 10.84 -20.63
N ILE A 460 -2.07 10.81 -21.70
CA ILE A 460 -2.41 9.57 -22.42
C ILE A 460 -1.18 8.86 -23.00
N GLU A 461 -0.16 9.59 -23.45
CA GLU A 461 1.06 9.00 -24.02
C GLU A 461 1.82 8.16 -22.98
N VAL A 462 1.83 8.57 -21.70
CA VAL A 462 2.46 7.77 -20.64
C VAL A 462 1.59 6.59 -20.25
N ALA A 463 0.25 6.72 -20.25
CA ALA A 463 -0.64 5.59 -19.99
C ALA A 463 -0.51 4.51 -21.09
N ASP A 464 -0.43 4.91 -22.36
CA ASP A 464 -0.20 4.01 -23.50
C ASP A 464 1.19 3.35 -23.40
N SER A 465 2.22 4.09 -23.00
CA SER A 465 3.56 3.56 -22.80
C SER A 465 3.59 2.48 -21.70
N GLU A 466 2.89 2.69 -20.59
CA GLU A 466 2.80 1.70 -19.51
C GLU A 466 2.14 0.39 -19.97
N LEU A 467 1.03 0.49 -20.70
CA LEU A 467 0.35 -0.69 -21.22
C LEU A 467 1.20 -1.43 -22.28
N SER A 468 1.89 -0.68 -23.16
CA SER A 468 2.74 -1.24 -24.21
C SER A 468 3.97 -1.98 -23.69
N LEU A 469 4.37 -1.75 -22.44
CA LEU A 469 5.48 -2.47 -21.80
C LEU A 469 5.21 -3.98 -21.69
N LEU A 470 3.94 -4.38 -21.66
CA LEU A 470 3.55 -5.80 -21.63
C LEU A 470 3.95 -6.55 -22.93
N ASP A 471 4.06 -5.83 -24.05
CA ASP A 471 4.45 -6.39 -25.35
C ASP A 471 5.96 -6.41 -25.58
N GLU A 472 6.75 -5.85 -24.65
CA GLU A 472 8.17 -5.69 -24.86
C GLU A 472 8.93 -7.02 -24.67
N GLU A 473 9.44 -7.57 -25.77
CA GLU A 473 10.28 -8.75 -25.74
C GLU A 473 11.55 -8.49 -24.92
N GLY A 474 11.82 -9.37 -23.93
CA GLY A 474 13.01 -9.28 -23.08
C GLY A 474 12.84 -8.39 -21.84
N PHE A 475 11.66 -7.80 -21.60
CA PHE A 475 11.37 -7.16 -20.32
C PHE A 475 11.23 -8.23 -19.23
N SER A 476 12.19 -8.29 -18.30
CA SER A 476 12.24 -9.29 -17.21
C SER A 476 11.86 -8.71 -15.84
N GLY A 477 11.35 -7.48 -15.80
CA GLY A 477 11.02 -6.79 -14.55
C GLY A 477 12.25 -6.23 -13.83
N LEU A 478 12.10 -5.97 -12.55
CA LEU A 478 13.16 -5.40 -11.72
C LEU A 478 14.22 -6.45 -11.38
N ILE A 479 15.49 -6.06 -11.47
CA ILE A 479 16.63 -6.87 -11.09
C ILE A 479 17.50 -6.13 -10.06
N ALA A 480 18.29 -6.86 -9.30
CA ALA A 480 19.35 -6.32 -8.46
C ALA A 480 20.67 -6.98 -8.87
N ASN A 481 21.63 -6.18 -9.31
CA ASN A 481 22.98 -6.64 -9.68
C ASN A 481 24.00 -5.81 -8.91
N THR A 482 24.56 -6.40 -7.85
CA THR A 482 25.52 -5.75 -6.97
C THR A 482 26.69 -6.66 -6.64
N SER A 483 27.84 -6.07 -6.39
CA SER A 483 29.02 -6.77 -5.85
C SER A 483 29.16 -6.58 -4.33
N PHE A 484 28.05 -6.34 -3.64
CA PHE A 484 28.02 -6.03 -2.22
C PHE A 484 28.35 -7.27 -1.36
N ASP A 485 29.25 -7.09 -0.39
CA ASP A 485 29.60 -8.08 0.63
C ASP A 485 29.13 -7.64 2.02
N GLU A 486 28.11 -8.29 2.55
CA GLU A 486 27.56 -8.00 3.88
C GLU A 486 28.58 -8.07 5.01
N SER A 487 29.67 -8.84 4.86
CA SER A 487 30.72 -8.94 5.88
C SER A 487 31.44 -7.63 6.09
N GLN A 488 31.44 -6.72 5.13
CA GLN A 488 32.06 -5.41 5.21
C GLN A 488 31.29 -4.44 6.11
N ILE A 489 29.99 -4.59 6.27
CA ILE A 489 29.16 -3.71 7.16
C ILE A 489 29.59 -3.84 8.62
N LYS A 490 29.98 -5.03 9.06
CA LYS A 490 30.33 -5.32 10.46
C LYS A 490 31.59 -4.60 10.95
N SER A 491 32.44 -4.09 10.03
CA SER A 491 33.70 -3.43 10.36
C SER A 491 33.60 -1.96 10.78
N PHE A 492 32.46 -1.30 10.53
CA PHE A 492 32.30 0.13 10.80
C PHE A 492 31.93 0.49 12.25
N ASN A 493 31.53 -0.46 13.06
CA ASN A 493 31.06 -0.23 14.43
C ASN A 493 32.15 -0.02 15.52
N THR A 494 33.43 0.09 15.15
CA THR A 494 34.55 0.05 16.12
C THR A 494 35.23 1.42 16.37
N LYS A 495 34.81 2.52 15.76
CA LYS A 495 35.45 3.83 16.01
C LYS A 495 34.86 4.56 17.23
N ALA A 496 35.73 5.03 18.11
CA ALA A 496 35.37 5.71 19.35
C ALA A 496 34.66 7.08 19.13
N THR A 497 34.84 7.72 17.96
CA THR A 497 34.20 8.99 17.59
C THR A 497 33.50 8.82 16.24
N LYS A 498 32.18 9.02 16.23
CA LYS A 498 31.37 9.00 15.01
C LYS A 498 31.40 10.39 14.35
N PRO A 499 31.60 10.48 13.02
CA PRO A 499 31.43 11.77 12.33
C PRO A 499 29.96 12.21 12.40
N LYS A 500 29.73 13.52 12.54
CA LYS A 500 28.39 14.08 12.65
C LYS A 500 27.82 14.43 11.28
N VAL A 501 26.56 14.06 11.06
CA VAL A 501 25.79 14.45 9.87
C VAL A 501 24.57 15.24 10.30
N ALA A 502 24.42 16.44 9.74
CA ALA A 502 23.21 17.24 9.89
C ALA A 502 22.09 16.66 9.02
N ILE A 503 21.06 16.11 9.64
CA ILE A 503 19.83 15.73 8.97
C ILE A 503 18.97 16.97 8.85
N LEU A 504 19.12 17.66 7.72
CA LEU A 504 18.52 18.97 7.52
C LEU A 504 17.05 18.86 7.11
N ARG A 505 16.20 19.56 7.81
CA ARG A 505 14.77 19.61 7.51
C ARG A 505 14.20 21.02 7.63
N GLU A 506 13.08 21.20 6.97
CA GLU A 506 12.23 22.40 7.02
C GLU A 506 10.77 21.99 7.16
N GLN A 507 9.89 22.93 7.38
CA GLN A 507 8.45 22.73 7.41
C GLN A 507 7.97 22.01 6.12
N GLY A 508 7.29 20.89 6.28
CA GLY A 508 6.78 20.06 5.18
C GLY A 508 7.72 18.94 4.74
N VAL A 509 8.94 18.86 5.28
CA VAL A 509 9.84 17.70 5.09
C VAL A 509 9.33 16.52 5.90
N ASN A 510 9.39 15.33 5.35
CA ASN A 510 8.90 14.09 5.98
C ASN A 510 9.90 12.91 5.91
N GLY A 511 11.03 13.05 5.23
CA GLY A 511 12.06 12.01 5.05
C GLY A 511 13.18 12.00 6.08
N GLN A 512 13.09 12.77 7.18
CA GLN A 512 14.19 12.93 8.14
C GLN A 512 14.45 11.69 9.00
N ASN A 513 13.43 10.90 9.34
CA ASN A 513 13.59 9.74 10.20
C ASN A 513 14.33 8.61 9.50
N GLU A 514 13.93 8.27 8.27
CA GLU A 514 14.58 7.26 7.45
C GLU A 514 16.00 7.68 7.04
N MET A 515 16.24 8.97 6.77
CA MET A 515 17.56 9.49 6.49
C MET A 515 18.47 9.36 7.73
N ALA A 516 17.98 9.76 8.91
CA ALA A 516 18.71 9.61 10.16
C ALA A 516 19.02 8.16 10.49
N ALA A 517 18.06 7.26 10.24
CA ALA A 517 18.25 5.82 10.41
C ALA A 517 19.34 5.27 9.47
N ALA A 518 19.32 5.64 8.18
CA ALA A 518 20.30 5.20 7.21
C ALA A 518 21.73 5.64 7.61
N PHE A 519 21.92 6.91 7.96
CA PHE A 519 23.23 7.39 8.43
C PHE A 519 23.66 6.78 9.77
N SER A 520 22.73 6.57 10.69
CA SER A 520 23.03 5.90 11.97
C SER A 520 23.47 4.45 11.77
N LEU A 521 22.82 3.69 10.88
CA LEU A 521 23.20 2.34 10.49
C LEU A 521 24.57 2.31 9.79
N ALA A 522 24.87 3.33 9.00
CA ALA A 522 26.19 3.52 8.38
C ALA A 522 27.29 3.98 9.37
N GLY A 523 26.99 4.18 10.65
CA GLY A 523 27.96 4.49 11.70
C GLY A 523 28.21 5.96 11.96
N PHE A 524 27.37 6.86 11.44
CA PHE A 524 27.41 8.29 11.72
C PHE A 524 26.64 8.66 13.00
N ASP A 525 26.92 9.84 13.53
CA ASP A 525 26.10 10.53 14.54
C ASP A 525 25.12 11.46 13.78
N ALA A 526 23.90 10.95 13.56
CA ALA A 526 22.87 11.67 12.82
C ALA A 526 22.15 12.65 13.75
N VAL A 527 22.28 13.95 13.45
CA VAL A 527 21.73 15.03 14.28
C VAL A 527 20.61 15.74 13.52
N ASP A 528 19.42 15.79 14.10
CA ASP A 528 18.28 16.54 13.55
C ASP A 528 18.58 18.05 13.58
N VAL A 529 18.57 18.70 12.42
CA VAL A 529 18.81 20.13 12.26
C VAL A 529 17.65 20.76 11.50
N HIS A 530 16.85 21.54 12.19
CA HIS A 530 15.81 22.32 11.55
C HIS A 530 16.38 23.65 11.04
N MET A 531 15.94 24.13 9.87
CA MET A 531 16.37 25.41 9.30
C MET A 531 16.24 26.57 10.29
N GLN A 532 15.20 26.57 11.13
CA GLN A 532 15.03 27.60 12.16
C GLN A 532 16.18 27.64 13.16
N ASP A 533 16.86 26.53 13.45
CA ASP A 533 18.03 26.52 14.34
C ASP A 533 19.22 27.18 13.71
N LEU A 534 19.38 27.08 12.39
CA LEU A 534 20.40 27.79 11.64
C LEU A 534 20.09 29.29 11.56
N LEU A 535 18.82 29.65 11.32
CA LEU A 535 18.34 31.04 11.26
C LEU A 535 18.51 31.77 12.59
N GLU A 536 18.26 31.10 13.71
CA GLU A 536 18.38 31.64 15.06
C GLU A 536 19.80 31.51 15.64
N GLY A 537 20.74 30.91 14.92
CA GLY A 537 22.12 30.70 15.39
C GLY A 537 22.23 29.71 16.56
N LYS A 538 21.29 28.76 16.66
CA LYS A 538 21.31 27.68 17.66
C LYS A 538 22.14 26.47 17.21
N SER A 539 22.30 26.32 15.90
CA SER A 539 23.09 25.27 15.25
C SER A 539 23.94 25.92 14.14
N PHE A 540 25.09 25.33 13.83
CA PHE A 540 26.01 25.83 12.82
C PHE A 540 26.51 24.68 11.94
N LEU A 541 26.47 24.82 10.60
CA LEU A 541 26.90 23.77 9.67
C LEU A 541 28.38 23.39 9.83
N LYS A 542 29.23 24.29 10.28
CA LYS A 542 30.65 24.02 10.57
C LYS A 542 30.90 22.91 11.61
N ASP A 543 29.88 22.55 12.38
CA ASP A 543 30.00 21.53 13.45
C ASP A 543 29.77 20.11 12.91
N PHE A 544 29.52 19.97 11.59
CA PHE A 544 29.21 18.72 10.92
C PHE A 544 30.21 18.38 9.81
N GLN A 545 30.43 17.10 9.58
CA GLN A 545 31.20 16.55 8.46
C GLN A 545 30.33 16.23 7.25
N GLY A 546 29.02 16.02 7.46
CA GLY A 546 28.06 15.75 6.41
C GLY A 546 26.77 16.53 6.60
N MET A 547 26.07 16.76 5.50
CA MET A 547 24.74 17.33 5.48
C MET A 547 23.86 16.47 4.57
N ALA A 548 22.76 15.95 5.12
CA ALA A 548 21.75 15.21 4.38
C ALA A 548 20.46 16.05 4.31
N VAL A 549 20.10 16.45 3.09
CA VAL A 549 18.92 17.28 2.81
C VAL A 549 17.78 16.36 2.38
N CYS A 550 16.74 16.30 3.22
CA CYS A 550 15.71 15.27 3.11
C CYS A 550 14.62 15.60 2.09
N GLY A 551 13.89 14.55 1.69
CA GLY A 551 12.69 14.66 0.87
C GLY A 551 11.47 15.14 1.64
N GLY A 552 10.43 15.51 0.91
CA GLY A 552 9.14 16.00 1.40
C GLY A 552 8.60 17.12 0.51
N PHE A 553 7.82 18.01 1.10
CA PHE A 553 7.15 19.12 0.41
C PHE A 553 7.41 20.42 1.17
N SER A 554 8.66 20.89 1.16
CA SER A 554 9.06 22.08 1.91
C SER A 554 8.21 23.30 1.54
N TYR A 555 7.60 23.93 2.53
CA TYR A 555 6.63 25.03 2.35
C TYR A 555 5.45 24.68 1.42
N GLY A 556 5.07 23.38 1.33
CA GLY A 556 4.00 22.90 0.45
C GLY A 556 4.29 23.09 -1.03
N ASP A 557 5.58 23.23 -1.40
CA ASP A 557 6.07 23.46 -2.77
C ASP A 557 5.40 24.63 -3.52
N VAL A 558 4.90 25.64 -2.79
CA VAL A 558 4.17 26.79 -3.34
C VAL A 558 4.98 27.58 -4.38
N LEU A 559 6.31 27.61 -4.23
CA LEU A 559 7.25 28.28 -5.14
C LEU A 559 8.01 27.30 -6.06
N GLY A 560 7.44 26.11 -6.29
CA GLY A 560 8.09 24.96 -6.90
C GLY A 560 8.84 24.13 -5.86
N ALA A 561 9.07 22.86 -6.18
CA ALA A 561 9.69 21.91 -5.27
C ALA A 561 11.11 22.38 -4.84
N GLY A 562 11.33 22.41 -3.52
CA GLY A 562 12.56 22.96 -2.93
C GLY A 562 12.73 24.47 -3.08
N GLY A 563 11.84 25.17 -3.79
CA GLY A 563 11.97 26.58 -4.14
C GLY A 563 11.86 27.52 -2.94
N GLY A 564 10.91 27.27 -2.05
CA GLY A 564 10.75 28.04 -0.81
C GLY A 564 11.98 27.88 0.11
N TRP A 565 12.45 26.64 0.24
CA TRP A 565 13.60 26.30 1.07
C TRP A 565 14.90 26.97 0.59
N SER A 566 15.21 26.85 -0.71
CA SER A 566 16.38 27.49 -1.31
C SER A 566 16.35 29.03 -1.16
N LYS A 567 15.19 29.68 -1.31
CA LYS A 567 15.03 31.12 -1.10
C LYS A 567 15.26 31.55 0.34
N THR A 568 14.83 30.77 1.32
CA THR A 568 15.10 30.99 2.74
C THR A 568 16.62 31.04 2.99
N ILE A 569 17.39 30.19 2.32
CA ILE A 569 18.87 30.19 2.41
C ILE A 569 19.46 31.38 1.69
N LEU A 570 19.12 31.60 0.41
CA LEU A 570 19.75 32.63 -0.44
C LEU A 570 19.50 34.05 0.02
N TYR A 571 18.32 34.31 0.63
CA TYR A 571 17.95 35.67 1.09
C TYR A 571 18.26 35.94 2.56
N ASN A 572 18.91 34.99 3.26
CA ASN A 572 19.45 35.22 4.61
C ASN A 572 20.97 35.11 4.58
N ASN A 573 21.66 36.24 4.68
CA ASN A 573 23.11 36.29 4.54
C ASN A 573 23.86 35.38 5.51
N ASN A 574 23.46 35.33 6.78
CA ASN A 574 24.12 34.47 7.79
C ASN A 574 24.00 32.99 7.48
N VAL A 575 22.84 32.57 6.97
CA VAL A 575 22.61 31.18 6.58
C VAL A 575 23.29 30.86 5.27
N LYS A 576 23.21 31.77 4.28
CA LYS A 576 23.91 31.65 2.99
C LYS A 576 25.39 31.44 3.19
N ASP A 577 26.04 32.29 4.02
CA ASP A 577 27.48 32.21 4.31
C ASP A 577 27.84 30.85 4.96
N GLN A 578 26.98 30.27 5.80
CA GLN A 578 27.20 28.95 6.38
C GLN A 578 27.16 27.85 5.29
N PHE A 579 26.19 27.90 4.37
CA PHE A 579 26.07 26.94 3.26
C PHE A 579 27.26 27.10 2.29
N GLU A 580 27.62 28.32 1.89
CA GLU A 580 28.78 28.57 1.04
C GLU A 580 30.08 28.06 1.68
N SER A 581 30.28 28.31 2.96
CA SER A 581 31.47 27.85 3.71
C SER A 581 31.48 26.31 3.79
N PHE A 582 30.34 25.67 3.98
CA PHE A 582 30.21 24.23 4.06
C PHE A 582 30.49 23.56 2.71
N PHE A 583 29.94 24.08 1.62
CA PHE A 583 30.16 23.55 0.27
C PHE A 583 31.61 23.74 -0.23
N ASN A 584 32.30 24.77 0.23
CA ASN A 584 33.70 25.04 -0.12
C ASN A 584 34.71 24.27 0.74
N ASN A 585 34.24 23.55 1.79
CA ASN A 585 35.12 22.77 2.65
C ASN A 585 35.34 21.38 2.07
N GLN A 586 36.57 21.02 1.73
CA GLN A 586 36.93 19.72 1.14
C GLN A 586 36.78 18.52 2.09
N ASP A 587 36.63 18.76 3.39
CA ASP A 587 36.44 17.72 4.40
C ASP A 587 34.95 17.44 4.70
N THR A 588 34.05 18.01 3.91
CA THR A 588 32.58 17.84 4.06
C THR A 588 31.94 17.22 2.84
N PHE A 589 30.77 16.60 3.04
CA PHE A 589 29.93 16.09 1.94
C PHE A 589 28.47 16.49 2.11
N THR A 590 27.74 16.50 1.00
CA THR A 590 26.29 16.78 0.99
C THR A 590 25.56 15.73 0.18
N LEU A 591 24.42 15.25 0.70
CA LEU A 591 23.46 14.41 0.00
C LEU A 591 22.11 15.14 -0.03
N GLY A 592 21.51 15.29 -1.21
CA GLY A 592 20.15 15.76 -1.37
C GLY A 592 19.28 14.69 -2.01
N VAL A 593 18.12 14.42 -1.43
CA VAL A 593 17.17 13.42 -1.92
C VAL A 593 15.82 14.09 -2.16
N CYS A 594 15.19 13.82 -3.32
CA CYS A 594 13.87 14.32 -3.69
C CYS A 594 13.78 15.86 -3.54
N ASN A 595 12.94 16.38 -2.64
CA ASN A 595 12.83 17.83 -2.36
C ASN A 595 14.17 18.46 -1.96
N GLY A 596 15.02 17.72 -1.25
CA GLY A 596 16.39 18.14 -0.95
C GLY A 596 17.28 18.25 -2.18
N CYS A 597 17.16 17.37 -3.14
CA CYS A 597 17.86 17.45 -4.43
C CYS A 597 17.42 18.69 -5.22
N GLN A 598 16.12 18.94 -5.29
CA GLN A 598 15.54 20.12 -5.94
C GLN A 598 15.99 21.42 -5.26
N MET A 599 16.05 21.43 -3.93
CA MET A 599 16.59 22.56 -3.16
C MET A 599 18.06 22.82 -3.50
N LEU A 600 18.92 21.79 -3.50
CA LEU A 600 20.34 21.93 -3.84
C LEU A 600 20.52 22.40 -5.28
N SER A 601 19.73 21.90 -6.24
CA SER A 601 19.79 22.39 -7.62
C SER A 601 19.45 23.89 -7.72
N ASN A 602 18.52 24.38 -6.91
CA ASN A 602 18.22 25.80 -6.82
C ASN A 602 19.34 26.62 -6.15
N LEU A 603 20.26 25.97 -5.43
CA LEU A 603 21.45 26.57 -4.81
C LEU A 603 22.72 26.45 -5.69
N LYS A 604 22.63 25.93 -6.91
CA LYS A 604 23.81 25.67 -7.77
C LYS A 604 24.81 26.79 -7.91
N ALA A 605 24.38 28.06 -7.80
CA ALA A 605 25.24 29.20 -7.86
C ALA A 605 26.23 29.34 -6.68
N ILE A 606 25.99 28.63 -5.58
CA ILE A 606 26.84 28.62 -4.38
C ILE A 606 27.48 27.26 -4.10
N ILE A 607 27.23 26.28 -4.95
CA ILE A 607 27.83 24.94 -4.87
C ILE A 607 28.96 24.86 -5.90
N PRO A 608 30.23 24.64 -5.50
CA PRO A 608 31.35 24.51 -6.43
C PRO A 608 31.09 23.35 -7.43
N GLY A 609 31.27 23.63 -8.72
CA GLY A 609 31.10 22.64 -9.79
C GLY A 609 29.67 22.34 -10.20
N ALA A 610 28.66 23.01 -9.62
CA ALA A 610 27.25 22.75 -9.92
C ALA A 610 26.63 23.64 -11.02
N ASP A 611 27.43 24.44 -11.72
CA ASP A 611 26.95 25.42 -12.70
C ASP A 611 26.03 24.82 -13.78
N ASN A 612 26.28 23.57 -14.16
CA ASN A 612 25.54 22.85 -15.19
C ASN A 612 24.40 21.94 -14.68
N TRP A 613 24.09 22.02 -13.39
CA TRP A 613 22.98 21.23 -12.83
C TRP A 613 21.65 21.65 -13.41
N PRO A 614 20.72 20.68 -13.69
CA PRO A 614 19.41 20.96 -14.25
C PRO A 614 18.50 21.72 -13.29
N SER A 615 17.43 22.29 -13.77
CA SER A 615 16.26 22.54 -12.96
C SER A 615 15.33 21.30 -13.01
N PHE A 616 14.45 21.17 -12.02
CA PHE A 616 13.49 20.10 -11.97
C PHE A 616 12.08 20.63 -12.29
N GLU A 617 11.34 19.87 -13.10
CA GLU A 617 10.00 20.22 -13.57
C GLU A 617 9.02 19.08 -13.26
N ARG A 618 7.73 19.31 -13.52
CA ARG A 618 6.68 18.30 -13.39
C ARG A 618 7.01 17.07 -14.21
N ASN A 619 6.63 15.90 -13.65
CA ASN A 619 6.71 14.63 -14.34
C ASN A 619 5.89 14.66 -15.65
N LEU A 620 6.27 13.84 -16.64
CA LEU A 620 5.54 13.74 -17.91
C LEU A 620 4.11 13.24 -17.75
N SER A 621 3.82 12.48 -16.71
CA SER A 621 2.48 11.98 -16.38
C SER A 621 1.55 13.07 -15.84
N ASP A 622 2.07 14.25 -15.49
CA ASP A 622 1.35 15.30 -14.76
C ASP A 622 0.87 14.86 -13.36
N GLN A 623 1.36 13.72 -12.86
CA GLN A 623 1.02 13.15 -11.55
C GLN A 623 2.24 13.02 -10.65
N PHE A 624 1.96 12.81 -9.37
CA PHE A 624 2.93 12.25 -8.44
C PHE A 624 3.19 10.79 -8.82
N GLU A 625 4.46 10.40 -8.89
CA GLU A 625 4.86 9.05 -9.23
C GLU A 625 5.44 8.33 -8.02
N ALA A 626 4.74 7.29 -7.56
CA ALA A 626 5.17 6.42 -6.48
C ALA A 626 5.42 5.01 -7.02
N ARG A 627 6.65 4.75 -7.46
CA ARG A 627 7.03 3.50 -8.12
C ARG A 627 8.33 2.93 -7.56
N LEU A 628 8.47 1.63 -7.60
CA LEU A 628 9.77 0.98 -7.49
C LEU A 628 10.35 0.90 -8.90
N VAL A 629 11.49 1.53 -9.11
CA VAL A 629 12.14 1.66 -10.43
C VAL A 629 13.58 1.19 -10.35
N GLN A 630 14.17 0.87 -11.50
CA GLN A 630 15.53 0.36 -11.57
C GLN A 630 16.49 1.47 -11.94
N VAL A 631 17.58 1.60 -11.19
CA VAL A 631 18.64 2.55 -11.47
C VAL A 631 19.99 1.87 -11.59
N LYS A 632 20.88 2.47 -12.39
CA LYS A 632 22.28 2.08 -12.53
C LYS A 632 23.22 3.19 -12.06
N ILE A 633 24.16 2.84 -11.20
CA ILE A 633 25.19 3.73 -10.70
C ILE A 633 26.31 3.81 -11.70
N LYS A 634 26.76 5.02 -12.02
CA LYS A 634 27.86 5.30 -12.93
C LYS A 634 29.15 5.59 -12.17
N ASN A 635 30.27 5.36 -12.82
CA ASN A 635 31.57 5.74 -12.29
C ASN A 635 31.69 7.27 -12.22
N THR A 636 31.73 7.79 -11.00
CA THR A 636 31.85 9.24 -10.69
C THR A 636 32.81 9.43 -9.53
N ASP A 637 33.19 10.69 -9.30
CA ASP A 637 34.04 11.07 -8.16
C ASP A 637 33.24 11.25 -6.84
N SER A 638 31.95 10.84 -6.81
CA SER A 638 31.11 10.92 -5.62
C SER A 638 31.63 10.02 -4.49
N VAL A 639 31.95 10.62 -3.34
CA VAL A 639 32.37 9.87 -2.14
C VAL A 639 31.28 8.92 -1.61
N LEU A 640 30.01 9.23 -1.86
CA LEU A 640 28.86 8.44 -1.41
C LEU A 640 28.61 7.20 -2.30
N LEU A 641 29.08 7.22 -3.55
CA LEU A 641 28.88 6.13 -4.52
C LEU A 641 30.18 5.37 -4.84
N ASN A 642 31.23 5.63 -4.07
CA ASN A 642 32.53 5.00 -4.28
C ASN A 642 32.41 3.46 -4.15
N ASN A 643 33.03 2.75 -5.09
CA ASN A 643 32.97 1.27 -5.24
C ASN A 643 31.58 0.70 -5.60
N MET A 644 30.66 1.52 -6.08
CA MET A 644 29.33 1.09 -6.54
C MET A 644 29.16 1.19 -8.06
N ASP A 645 30.24 1.45 -8.80
CA ASP A 645 30.19 1.55 -10.26
C ASP A 645 29.60 0.30 -10.90
N GLY A 646 28.62 0.49 -11.80
CA GLY A 646 27.92 -0.57 -12.48
C GLY A 646 26.84 -1.29 -11.67
N TRP A 647 26.64 -0.95 -10.39
CA TRP A 647 25.56 -1.54 -9.62
C TRP A 647 24.20 -1.14 -10.20
N THR A 648 23.32 -2.13 -10.29
CA THR A 648 21.93 -1.95 -10.69
C THR A 648 21.04 -2.30 -9.49
N LEU A 649 20.16 -1.36 -9.11
CA LEU A 649 19.35 -1.46 -7.90
C LEU A 649 17.90 -1.04 -8.16
N PRO A 650 16.91 -1.74 -7.59
CA PRO A 650 15.56 -1.19 -7.46
C PRO A 650 15.56 -0.11 -6.37
N VAL A 651 14.97 1.04 -6.68
CA VAL A 651 14.82 2.15 -5.74
C VAL A 651 13.41 2.72 -5.78
N ALA A 652 12.95 3.26 -4.64
CA ALA A 652 11.68 3.96 -4.58
C ALA A 652 11.79 5.35 -5.22
N SER A 653 10.93 5.61 -6.20
CA SER A 653 10.68 6.92 -6.76
C SER A 653 9.38 7.48 -6.16
N ALA A 654 9.42 8.68 -5.58
CA ALA A 654 8.26 9.29 -4.93
C ALA A 654 8.34 10.83 -5.07
N HIS A 655 7.85 11.36 -6.19
CA HIS A 655 7.90 12.80 -6.47
C HIS A 655 6.93 13.24 -7.57
N GLY A 656 6.51 14.50 -7.53
CA GLY A 656 5.69 15.15 -8.56
C GLY A 656 6.50 16.00 -9.56
N GLU A 657 7.70 16.43 -9.17
CA GLU A 657 8.57 17.33 -9.94
C GLU A 657 9.99 16.75 -10.02
N GLY A 658 10.16 15.62 -10.72
CA GLY A 658 11.45 14.93 -10.81
C GLY A 658 12.12 15.00 -12.19
N ARG A 659 11.44 15.56 -13.21
CA ARG A 659 11.98 15.65 -14.57
C ARG A 659 13.08 16.69 -14.67
N THR A 660 14.24 16.26 -15.14
CA THR A 660 15.37 17.16 -15.40
C THR A 660 15.11 18.06 -16.61
N ASN A 661 15.42 19.35 -16.48
CA ASN A 661 15.38 20.31 -17.57
C ASN A 661 16.75 20.99 -17.70
N PHE A 662 17.40 20.82 -18.87
CA PHE A 662 18.71 21.37 -19.20
C PHE A 662 18.59 22.51 -20.19
N ASN A 663 19.22 23.62 -19.90
CA ASN A 663 19.30 24.77 -20.80
C ASN A 663 20.58 24.74 -21.66
N GLY A 664 20.44 24.92 -22.97
CA GLY A 664 21.56 25.04 -23.89
C GLY A 664 22.54 23.85 -23.87
N ASN A 665 23.78 24.04 -23.53
CA ASN A 665 24.84 23.02 -23.51
C ASN A 665 25.02 22.32 -22.14
N MET A 666 24.20 22.60 -21.16
CA MET A 666 24.40 22.12 -19.78
C MET A 666 24.52 20.60 -19.68
N LEU A 667 23.66 19.84 -20.37
CA LEU A 667 23.73 18.37 -20.40
C LEU A 667 25.07 17.87 -20.98
N LYS A 668 25.55 18.51 -22.04
CA LYS A 668 26.83 18.15 -22.66
C LYS A 668 28.00 18.42 -21.72
N GLU A 669 27.99 19.55 -21.03
CA GLU A 669 29.04 19.89 -20.05
C GLU A 669 28.99 19.00 -18.82
N LEU A 670 27.80 18.63 -18.33
CA LEU A 670 27.62 17.67 -17.24
C LEU A 670 28.24 16.30 -17.58
N LYS A 671 28.07 15.84 -18.83
CA LYS A 671 28.70 14.61 -19.34
C LYS A 671 30.22 14.74 -19.42
N ASN A 672 30.70 15.85 -19.96
CA ASN A 672 32.15 16.11 -20.10
C ASN A 672 32.85 16.11 -18.74
N GLN A 673 32.15 16.57 -17.70
CA GLN A 673 32.67 16.68 -16.33
C GLN A 673 32.41 15.39 -15.51
N ASN A 674 31.86 14.32 -16.10
CA ASN A 674 31.54 13.04 -15.44
C ASN A 674 30.63 13.21 -14.21
N GLN A 675 29.67 14.14 -14.27
CA GLN A 675 28.79 14.49 -13.15
C GLN A 675 27.46 13.72 -13.12
N ILE A 676 27.16 12.86 -14.11
CA ILE A 676 25.98 12.00 -14.10
C ILE A 676 26.30 10.77 -13.26
N ALA A 677 25.64 10.66 -12.13
CA ALA A 677 25.92 9.64 -11.13
C ALA A 677 24.98 8.43 -11.22
N ILE A 678 23.70 8.66 -11.53
CA ILE A 678 22.68 7.61 -11.54
C ILE A 678 21.73 7.83 -12.71
N ASN A 679 21.39 6.74 -13.42
CA ASN A 679 20.38 6.77 -14.48
C ASN A 679 19.29 5.72 -14.23
N PHE A 680 18.06 6.01 -14.63
CA PHE A 680 17.02 5.01 -14.81
C PHE A 680 17.42 4.06 -15.96
N VAL A 681 17.21 2.78 -15.73
CA VAL A 681 17.59 1.73 -16.71
C VAL A 681 16.44 0.73 -16.92
N ASP A 682 16.45 0.08 -18.09
CA ASP A 682 15.60 -1.06 -18.39
C ASP A 682 16.13 -2.35 -17.75
N SER A 683 15.45 -3.48 -17.94
CA SER A 683 15.88 -4.80 -17.43
C SER A 683 17.16 -5.35 -18.08
N ASN A 684 17.63 -4.74 -19.18
CA ASN A 684 18.91 -5.03 -19.81
C ASN A 684 20.02 -4.07 -19.36
N GLU A 685 19.77 -3.27 -18.33
CA GLU A 685 20.67 -2.28 -17.75
C GLU A 685 21.06 -1.13 -18.72
N ASN A 686 20.26 -0.86 -19.76
CA ASN A 686 20.44 0.28 -20.64
C ASN A 686 19.69 1.51 -20.09
N ASN A 687 20.27 2.70 -20.24
CA ASN A 687 19.55 3.93 -19.92
C ASN A 687 18.23 3.99 -20.69
N THR A 688 17.15 4.41 -20.01
CA THR A 688 15.83 4.43 -20.62
C THR A 688 15.12 5.77 -20.43
N GLU A 689 14.39 6.16 -21.48
CA GLU A 689 13.42 7.27 -21.43
C GLU A 689 11.98 6.76 -21.43
N LYS A 690 11.80 5.43 -21.46
CA LYS A 690 10.48 4.80 -21.56
C LYS A 690 9.76 4.82 -20.21
N TYR A 691 8.56 5.36 -20.20
CA TYR A 691 7.67 5.26 -19.03
C TYR A 691 7.07 3.83 -18.95
N PRO A 692 6.88 3.23 -17.76
CA PRO A 692 7.12 3.77 -16.42
C PRO A 692 8.54 3.49 -15.86
N LEU A 693 9.46 2.93 -16.65
CA LEU A 693 10.83 2.63 -16.21
C LEU A 693 11.61 3.92 -15.89
N ASN A 694 11.30 5.01 -16.60
CA ASN A 694 11.68 6.37 -16.29
C ASN A 694 10.41 7.16 -15.90
N PRO A 695 10.05 7.19 -14.61
CA PRO A 695 8.73 7.66 -14.18
C PRO A 695 8.53 9.17 -14.31
N ASN A 696 9.60 9.94 -14.37
CA ASN A 696 9.52 11.40 -14.48
C ASN A 696 9.74 11.95 -15.90
N GLY A 697 10.29 11.14 -16.82
CA GLY A 697 10.59 11.55 -18.19
C GLY A 697 11.87 12.38 -18.32
N SER A 698 12.85 12.19 -17.43
CA SER A 698 14.15 12.85 -17.52
C SER A 698 14.93 12.41 -18.75
N ASP A 699 15.59 13.36 -19.40
CA ASP A 699 16.45 13.12 -20.56
C ASP A 699 17.52 12.06 -20.22
N GLU A 700 17.70 11.07 -21.11
CA GLU A 700 18.64 9.96 -20.97
C GLU A 700 18.50 9.16 -19.66
N GLY A 701 17.37 9.24 -19.00
CA GLY A 701 17.11 8.57 -17.71
C GLY A 701 17.88 9.17 -16.53
N ILE A 702 18.38 10.39 -16.61
CA ILE A 702 19.19 10.99 -15.53
C ILE A 702 18.34 11.20 -14.28
N THR A 703 18.77 10.61 -13.15
CA THR A 703 18.09 10.72 -11.86
C THR A 703 19.02 11.02 -10.71
N GLY A 704 20.34 10.95 -10.90
CA GLY A 704 21.35 11.36 -9.92
C GLY A 704 22.50 12.09 -10.55
N ILE A 705 22.91 13.19 -9.90
CA ILE A 705 24.02 14.05 -10.33
C ILE A 705 24.95 14.33 -9.14
N THR A 706 26.21 14.62 -9.42
CA THR A 706 27.20 14.99 -8.42
C THR A 706 27.95 16.25 -8.83
N ALA A 707 28.47 16.98 -7.88
CA ALA A 707 29.48 17.98 -8.13
C ALA A 707 30.86 17.35 -8.03
N ALA A 708 31.85 17.94 -8.68
CA ALA A 708 33.23 17.47 -8.66
C ALA A 708 33.90 17.70 -7.29
#